data_4a0409baeff43ae0b69b6a68cf90b491
#
_entry.id   4a0409baeff43ae0b69b6a68cf90b491
#
_cell.length_a   1.000
_cell.length_b   1.000
_cell.length_c   1.000
_cell.angle_alpha   90.00
_cell.angle_beta   90.00
_cell.angle_gamma   90.00
#
_symmetry.space_group_name_H-M   'P 1'
#
loop_
_entity.id
_entity.type
_entity.pdbx_description
1 polymer ?
#
loop_
_entity_poly.entity_id
_entity_poly.type
_entity_poly.pdbx_seq_one_letter_code
_entity_poly.pdbx_strand_id
1 'polypeptide(L)'
;MANSREESLNALLALLLDKYRGISASHETSSKMGAVELTVSTEGKDANRILIEARIGDTPSKRRKSAQRARSRLAKLPDTLAFAVCYPQHLRDSADSGATKKTLAESIIAFAAIQRFGDGPVWREGTVADLADSLRDADLTRQRVLEAIEGSVRDTAELLRQGGCAEELAAALTIPARGKDLQAAPLIAAMVLSNAALLHRRLRSVPNLADMTPIEQALEQPDRAAELIREAWEWALDVDYYPVFAPAVAVLRAIPAPVLERPLLDIAENAVLVADELPSLRLEHLGPLCHRLLASAKFDGAIYTNTVTALLLARLALPADGQPWSDSAALAKLRVIDPACGTGTLLLAAMHTIRERIEQAAGHAPLSDALQRALEQDVAHGLDISEHSVHLAASNLALGSPRLDCGPVNLVTMPHGPQAGDEAAAGSLELLADAIAPDSDASEGAGRESGLPTSKSLSRPFDVVIMNPPVARNDPRNRQYDSRSRGLVQRREAEIADLLRGRDSNAFKAIDHSNPRTLFSPLADALLKGSDGVLAEVLPTTSLTAVSGLYERRFLADRFQIETIVTSHDPQRMNFSENSTIQESLLVARRPGPEWRPTRFVSISRMPRDAHEAVLLSDRINRREPLGDWGSEHAWPWPQIHAGDWSAAHFYDGVLADAVHQLGTLEGARLAPAGDLCYVEPSADRVRDTFSPVPAADAPWTCPMLWEHSPEAQVTMTGRPDIAVAPRPDREDFAKNNLIKNASRLLVANRLYTSRTRVSACYAHQPLLGYAWTPVIPVAPDPAFERALCAWWNSTPGVLTLLHARARRLAYPHYALDSLRALLVPDPSRVDVGPLAEVFDKTCSRALQPWPQMHDCDTRAALDYAAAQVLRIDSRAIADWRQRIACEPTVTGKSAQA
;
A
#
# COMPACT_ATOMS: atom_id res chain seq x y z
N MET A 1 23.56 -31.13 -19.68
CA MET A 1 23.47 -30.97 -21.14
C MET A 1 22.00 -30.83 -21.65
N ALA A 2 21.00 -31.56 -21.14
CA ALA A 2 19.63 -31.39 -21.64
C ALA A 2 19.00 -30.04 -21.23
N ASN A 3 19.24 -29.55 -20.00
CA ASN A 3 18.73 -28.27 -19.55
C ASN A 3 19.30 -27.06 -20.29
N SER A 4 20.62 -27.08 -20.61
CA SER A 4 21.25 -25.97 -21.34
C SER A 4 20.71 -25.79 -22.77
N ARG A 5 20.17 -26.85 -23.35
CA ARG A 5 19.60 -26.79 -24.70
C ARG A 5 18.14 -26.26 -24.68
N GLU A 6 17.36 -26.67 -23.69
CA GLU A 6 16.03 -26.10 -23.50
C GLU A 6 16.13 -24.58 -23.22
N GLU A 7 17.11 -24.16 -22.41
CA GLU A 7 17.41 -22.74 -22.13
C GLU A 7 17.75 -21.97 -23.42
N SER A 8 18.61 -22.53 -24.28
CA SER A 8 18.95 -21.90 -25.54
C SER A 8 17.76 -21.78 -26.49
N LEU A 9 16.87 -22.77 -26.54
CA LEU A 9 15.64 -22.71 -27.35
C LEU A 9 14.64 -21.71 -26.79
N ASN A 10 14.53 -21.59 -25.48
CA ASN A 10 13.66 -20.59 -24.84
C ASN A 10 14.14 -19.15 -25.12
N ALA A 11 15.45 -18.90 -25.07
CA ALA A 11 16.04 -17.63 -25.47
C ALA A 11 15.76 -17.29 -26.94
N LEU A 12 15.88 -18.30 -27.83
CA LEU A 12 15.56 -18.13 -29.26
C LEU A 12 14.06 -17.91 -29.50
N LEU A 13 13.18 -18.59 -28.75
CA LEU A 13 11.74 -18.38 -28.81
C LEU A 13 11.39 -16.96 -28.36
N ALA A 14 11.99 -16.45 -27.27
CA ALA A 14 11.81 -15.06 -26.85
C ALA A 14 12.18 -14.08 -27.96
N LEU A 15 13.35 -14.24 -28.58
CA LEU A 15 13.81 -13.40 -29.69
C LEU A 15 12.94 -13.49 -30.96
N LEU A 16 12.23 -14.60 -31.16
CA LEU A 16 11.27 -14.76 -32.25
C LEU A 16 9.95 -14.10 -31.93
N LEU A 17 9.42 -14.32 -30.72
CA LEU A 17 8.16 -13.72 -30.27
C LEU A 17 8.23 -12.19 -30.21
N ASP A 18 9.36 -11.63 -29.80
CA ASP A 18 9.58 -10.17 -29.72
C ASP A 18 9.52 -9.45 -31.08
N LYS A 19 9.51 -10.19 -32.19
CA LYS A 19 9.32 -9.63 -33.52
C LYS A 19 7.86 -9.40 -33.91
N TYR A 20 6.94 -9.99 -33.16
CA TYR A 20 5.51 -9.84 -33.45
C TYR A 20 4.96 -8.60 -32.79
N ARG A 21 4.24 -7.78 -33.57
CA ARG A 21 3.65 -6.53 -33.06
C ARG A 21 2.76 -6.78 -31.86
N GLY A 22 2.96 -5.99 -30.80
CA GLY A 22 2.17 -6.09 -29.58
C GLY A 22 2.64 -7.20 -28.63
N ILE A 23 3.79 -7.81 -28.86
CA ILE A 23 4.41 -8.80 -27.97
C ILE A 23 5.80 -8.33 -27.60
N SER A 24 6.11 -8.33 -26.32
CA SER A 24 7.45 -8.20 -25.78
C SER A 24 7.81 -9.46 -25.00
N ALA A 25 8.87 -10.14 -25.37
CA ALA A 25 9.26 -11.40 -24.77
C ALA A 25 10.64 -11.29 -24.10
N SER A 26 10.74 -11.72 -22.86
CA SER A 26 11.99 -11.74 -22.09
C SER A 26 12.27 -13.15 -21.58
N HIS A 27 13.57 -13.48 -21.53
CA HIS A 27 14.07 -14.74 -21.04
C HIS A 27 14.97 -14.47 -19.83
N GLU A 28 14.57 -14.90 -18.65
CA GLU A 28 15.34 -14.73 -17.43
C GLU A 28 15.98 -16.06 -16.99
N THR A 29 17.30 -16.07 -16.84
CA THR A 29 18.02 -17.17 -16.23
C THR A 29 18.14 -16.98 -14.73
N SER A 30 17.21 -17.54 -13.96
CA SER A 30 17.32 -17.60 -12.50
C SER A 30 18.13 -18.82 -12.09
N SER A 31 19.37 -18.60 -11.62
CA SER A 31 20.33 -19.66 -11.32
C SER A 31 20.02 -20.52 -10.10
N LYS A 32 19.05 -20.16 -9.25
CA LYS A 32 18.75 -20.88 -8.00
C LYS A 32 17.41 -21.59 -7.94
N MET A 33 16.46 -21.26 -8.82
CA MET A 33 15.18 -21.98 -8.89
C MET A 33 15.14 -23.09 -9.95
N GLY A 34 16.24 -23.36 -10.65
CA GLY A 34 16.38 -24.49 -11.58
C GLY A 34 15.46 -24.44 -12.80
N ALA A 35 14.92 -23.29 -13.15
CA ALA A 35 14.02 -23.16 -14.27
C ALA A 35 14.23 -21.82 -14.98
N VAL A 36 14.45 -21.92 -16.26
CA VAL A 36 14.46 -20.80 -17.19
C VAL A 36 13.02 -20.35 -17.41
N GLU A 37 12.76 -19.08 -17.20
CA GLU A 37 11.44 -18.51 -17.39
C GLU A 37 11.43 -17.68 -18.67
N LEU A 38 10.54 -18.06 -19.57
CA LEU A 38 10.18 -17.24 -20.71
C LEU A 38 8.89 -16.51 -20.34
N THR A 39 8.97 -15.19 -20.27
CA THR A 39 7.83 -14.32 -20.01
C THR A 39 7.53 -13.51 -21.24
N VAL A 40 6.24 -13.37 -21.54
CA VAL A 40 5.73 -12.56 -22.63
C VAL A 40 4.82 -11.51 -22.03
N SER A 41 4.97 -10.26 -22.42
CA SER A 41 4.02 -9.19 -22.12
C SER A 41 3.39 -8.67 -23.40
N THR A 42 2.11 -8.35 -23.34
CA THR A 42 1.39 -7.73 -24.46
C THR A 42 1.37 -6.21 -24.28
N GLU A 43 1.42 -5.45 -25.38
CA GLU A 43 1.39 -3.98 -25.33
C GLU A 43 0.02 -3.47 -24.90
N GLY A 44 -0.03 -2.66 -23.83
CA GLY A 44 -1.24 -1.99 -23.32
C GLY A 44 -0.99 -1.25 -22.01
N LYS A 45 -1.93 -0.41 -21.56
CA LYS A 45 -1.87 0.29 -20.25
C LYS A 45 -1.79 -0.67 -19.06
N ASP A 46 -2.28 -1.90 -19.23
CA ASP A 46 -2.28 -3.00 -18.27
C ASP A 46 -1.52 -4.20 -18.87
N ALA A 47 -0.24 -4.04 -19.19
CA ALA A 47 0.59 -5.09 -19.76
C ALA A 47 0.56 -6.36 -18.90
N ASN A 48 -0.12 -7.39 -19.38
CA ASN A 48 -0.24 -8.67 -18.70
C ASN A 48 0.96 -9.57 -19.05
N ARG A 49 1.52 -10.22 -18.03
CA ARG A 49 2.56 -11.24 -18.24
C ARG A 49 1.95 -12.60 -18.52
N ILE A 50 2.47 -13.26 -19.56
CA ILE A 50 2.15 -14.64 -19.91
C ILE A 50 3.41 -15.46 -19.70
N LEU A 51 3.32 -16.53 -18.92
CA LEU A 51 4.42 -17.47 -18.70
C LEU A 51 4.38 -18.55 -19.76
N ILE A 52 5.54 -18.88 -20.30
CA ILE A 52 5.70 -20.00 -21.22
C ILE A 52 6.63 -21.05 -20.59
N GLU A 53 6.09 -22.24 -20.36
CA GLU A 53 6.85 -23.42 -19.92
C GLU A 53 7.09 -24.32 -21.12
N ALA A 54 8.33 -24.34 -21.62
CA ALA A 54 8.65 -25.07 -22.82
C ALA A 54 9.56 -26.28 -22.58
N ARG A 55 9.43 -27.33 -23.41
CA ARG A 55 10.23 -28.56 -23.35
C ARG A 55 10.55 -29.12 -24.72
N ILE A 56 11.68 -29.83 -24.80
CA ILE A 56 12.04 -30.58 -26.02
C ILE A 56 11.38 -31.96 -26.03
N GLY A 57 10.73 -32.27 -27.13
CA GLY A 57 10.05 -33.52 -27.44
C GLY A 57 8.53 -33.36 -27.32
N ASP A 58 7.86 -33.76 -28.37
CA ASP A 58 6.40 -33.68 -28.49
C ASP A 58 5.78 -35.09 -28.39
N THR A 59 5.78 -35.59 -27.14
CA THR A 59 5.10 -36.86 -26.83
C THR A 59 4.03 -36.59 -25.76
N PRO A 60 2.99 -37.45 -25.64
CA PRO A 60 1.94 -37.26 -24.64
C PRO A 60 2.49 -37.09 -23.19
N SER A 61 3.58 -37.81 -22.86
CA SER A 61 4.25 -37.70 -21.57
C SER A 61 4.94 -36.34 -21.38
N LYS A 62 5.54 -35.79 -22.46
CA LYS A 62 6.23 -34.49 -22.43
C LYS A 62 5.20 -33.34 -22.37
N ARG A 63 4.12 -33.44 -23.19
CA ARG A 63 3.00 -32.49 -23.12
C ARG A 63 2.40 -32.44 -21.72
N ARG A 64 2.14 -33.60 -21.09
CA ARG A 64 1.62 -33.66 -19.71
C ARG A 64 2.58 -33.01 -18.71
N LYS A 65 3.89 -33.27 -18.82
CA LYS A 65 4.91 -32.67 -17.92
C LYS A 65 5.05 -31.17 -18.09
N SER A 66 4.98 -30.65 -19.32
CA SER A 66 5.02 -29.21 -19.60
C SER A 66 3.77 -28.54 -19.02
N ALA A 67 2.58 -29.07 -19.29
CA ALA A 67 1.34 -28.58 -18.74
C ALA A 67 1.30 -28.59 -17.21
N GLN A 68 1.79 -29.68 -16.58
CA GLN A 68 1.86 -29.79 -15.12
C GLN A 68 2.78 -28.74 -14.51
N ARG A 69 3.94 -28.46 -15.13
CA ARG A 69 4.84 -27.39 -14.67
C ARG A 69 4.22 -26.00 -14.86
N ALA A 70 3.63 -25.71 -16.01
CA ALA A 70 2.94 -24.46 -16.26
C ALA A 70 1.81 -24.27 -15.23
N ARG A 71 1.03 -25.32 -14.94
CA ARG A 71 -0.04 -25.29 -13.91
C ARG A 71 0.52 -25.03 -12.50
N SER A 72 1.64 -25.67 -12.16
CA SER A 72 2.34 -25.45 -10.88
C SER A 72 2.85 -24.01 -10.72
N ARG A 73 3.23 -23.34 -11.81
CA ARG A 73 3.63 -21.94 -11.80
C ARG A 73 2.45 -20.99 -11.72
N LEU A 74 1.36 -21.30 -12.41
CA LEU A 74 0.10 -20.59 -12.24
C LEU A 74 -0.41 -20.62 -10.80
N ALA A 75 -0.13 -21.70 -10.06
CA ALA A 75 -0.47 -21.78 -8.65
C ALA A 75 0.26 -20.72 -7.81
N LYS A 76 1.47 -20.32 -8.23
CA LYS A 76 2.31 -19.33 -7.54
C LYS A 76 2.07 -17.89 -8.00
N LEU A 77 1.47 -17.69 -9.16
CA LEU A 77 1.38 -16.39 -9.81
C LEU A 77 -0.08 -16.10 -10.14
N PRO A 78 -0.75 -15.34 -9.28
CA PRO A 78 -2.19 -15.11 -9.37
C PRO A 78 -2.64 -14.49 -10.68
N ASP A 79 -1.97 -13.47 -11.17
CA ASP A 79 -2.39 -12.65 -12.33
C ASP A 79 -1.78 -13.08 -13.67
N THR A 80 -1.25 -14.30 -13.77
CA THR A 80 -0.48 -14.71 -14.92
C THR A 80 -1.25 -15.73 -15.74
N LEU A 81 -1.29 -15.56 -17.06
CA LEU A 81 -1.61 -16.61 -18.01
C LEU A 81 -0.40 -17.52 -18.19
N ALA A 82 -0.61 -18.78 -18.47
CA ALA A 82 0.49 -19.68 -18.79
C ALA A 82 0.20 -20.49 -20.03
N PHE A 83 1.26 -20.73 -20.81
CA PHE A 83 1.26 -21.62 -21.95
C PHE A 83 2.28 -22.73 -21.72
N ALA A 84 1.90 -23.94 -22.07
CA ALA A 84 2.82 -25.05 -22.22
C ALA A 84 3.22 -25.18 -23.69
N VAL A 85 4.52 -25.30 -23.94
CA VAL A 85 5.07 -25.44 -25.30
C VAL A 85 5.93 -26.68 -25.35
N CYS A 86 5.82 -27.46 -26.42
CA CYS A 86 6.68 -28.59 -26.71
C CYS A 86 7.39 -28.40 -28.07
N TYR A 87 8.72 -28.31 -28.02
CA TYR A 87 9.56 -28.25 -29.21
C TYR A 87 9.67 -29.61 -29.85
N PRO A 88 9.73 -29.71 -31.20
CA PRO A 88 9.98 -30.97 -31.87
C PRO A 88 11.37 -31.53 -31.54
N GLN A 89 11.49 -32.86 -31.53
CA GLN A 89 12.70 -33.55 -31.05
C GLN A 89 13.96 -33.20 -31.86
N HIS A 90 13.83 -32.94 -33.15
CA HIS A 90 14.95 -32.63 -34.06
C HIS A 90 15.71 -31.34 -33.69
N LEU A 91 15.08 -30.42 -32.95
CA LEU A 91 15.75 -29.21 -32.45
C LEU A 91 16.75 -29.48 -31.31
N ARG A 92 16.74 -30.69 -30.77
CA ARG A 92 17.72 -31.11 -29.75
C ARG A 92 19.14 -31.21 -30.28
N ASP A 93 19.30 -31.67 -31.52
CA ASP A 93 20.59 -32.11 -32.08
C ASP A 93 21.23 -31.06 -33.01
N SER A 94 20.60 -29.93 -33.23
CA SER A 94 21.10 -28.82 -34.05
C SER A 94 22.24 -28.06 -33.36
N ALA A 95 23.40 -27.97 -33.96
CA ALA A 95 24.63 -27.45 -33.34
C ALA A 95 24.83 -25.94 -33.51
N ASP A 96 24.25 -25.30 -34.52
CA ASP A 96 24.42 -23.88 -34.84
C ASP A 96 23.22 -23.04 -34.40
N SER A 97 23.52 -21.94 -33.66
CA SER A 97 22.46 -21.06 -33.12
C SER A 97 21.69 -20.30 -34.21
N GLY A 98 22.33 -19.89 -35.28
CA GLY A 98 21.69 -19.18 -36.39
C GLY A 98 20.78 -20.09 -37.21
N ALA A 99 21.24 -21.28 -37.54
CA ALA A 99 20.47 -22.33 -38.20
C ALA A 99 19.28 -22.78 -37.30
N THR A 100 19.50 -22.91 -36.00
CA THR A 100 18.50 -23.30 -35.03
C THR A 100 17.37 -22.27 -34.95
N LYS A 101 17.69 -20.96 -35.00
CA LYS A 101 16.68 -19.88 -34.95
C LYS A 101 15.75 -19.94 -36.17
N LYS A 102 16.33 -20.15 -37.39
CA LYS A 102 15.55 -20.30 -38.61
C LYS A 102 14.70 -21.56 -38.57
N THR A 103 15.30 -22.69 -38.18
CA THR A 103 14.59 -23.95 -38.04
C THR A 103 13.47 -23.89 -37.03
N LEU A 104 13.66 -23.22 -35.87
CA LEU A 104 12.61 -23.04 -34.88
C LEU A 104 11.43 -22.18 -35.42
N ALA A 105 11.74 -21.11 -36.15
CA ALA A 105 10.73 -20.26 -36.77
C ALA A 105 9.82 -21.00 -37.79
N GLU A 106 10.40 -21.98 -38.48
CA GLU A 106 9.74 -22.79 -39.52
C GLU A 106 9.18 -24.11 -38.96
N SER A 107 9.49 -24.46 -37.70
CA SER A 107 9.05 -25.73 -37.10
C SER A 107 7.63 -25.65 -36.61
N ILE A 108 6.91 -26.77 -36.71
CA ILE A 108 5.65 -26.98 -36.01
C ILE A 108 5.95 -27.30 -34.56
N ILE A 109 5.47 -26.50 -33.66
CA ILE A 109 5.53 -26.65 -32.19
C ILE A 109 4.15 -27.01 -31.67
N ALA A 110 4.09 -27.80 -30.58
CA ALA A 110 2.82 -28.01 -29.89
C ALA A 110 2.70 -27.04 -28.72
N PHE A 111 1.55 -26.38 -28.56
CA PHE A 111 1.30 -25.45 -27.48
C PHE A 111 -0.14 -25.52 -26.99
N ALA A 112 -0.33 -25.12 -25.72
CA ALA A 112 -1.65 -25.09 -25.13
C ALA A 112 -1.73 -24.00 -24.06
N ALA A 113 -2.82 -23.28 -24.00
CA ALA A 113 -3.15 -22.45 -22.84
C ALA A 113 -3.45 -23.34 -21.64
N ILE A 114 -2.87 -23.00 -20.48
CA ILE A 114 -2.99 -23.81 -19.27
C ILE A 114 -3.89 -23.09 -18.29
N GLN A 115 -4.95 -23.77 -17.90
CA GLN A 115 -5.84 -23.36 -16.82
C GLN A 115 -5.35 -23.96 -15.49
N ARG A 116 -5.52 -23.23 -14.40
CA ARG A 116 -5.13 -23.72 -13.05
C ARG A 116 -5.98 -24.90 -12.64
N PHE A 117 -7.27 -24.83 -12.93
CA PHE A 117 -8.28 -25.85 -12.60
C PHE A 117 -9.01 -26.23 -13.88
N GLY A 118 -9.62 -27.41 -13.92
CA GLY A 118 -10.42 -27.91 -15.03
C GLY A 118 -9.79 -29.11 -15.74
N ASP A 119 -10.43 -29.53 -16.82
CA ASP A 119 -10.02 -30.64 -17.69
C ASP A 119 -8.65 -30.39 -18.34
N GLY A 120 -8.06 -31.41 -18.85
CA GLY A 120 -6.73 -31.31 -19.48
C GLY A 120 -6.67 -30.25 -20.59
N PRO A 121 -5.49 -29.65 -20.83
CA PRO A 121 -5.33 -28.58 -21.83
C PRO A 121 -5.59 -29.11 -23.24
N VAL A 122 -6.22 -28.27 -24.06
CA VAL A 122 -6.39 -28.55 -25.50
C VAL A 122 -5.11 -28.12 -26.20
N TRP A 123 -4.38 -29.11 -26.75
CA TRP A 123 -3.14 -28.87 -27.47
C TRP A 123 -3.41 -28.49 -28.92
N ARG A 124 -2.74 -27.45 -29.36
CA ARG A 124 -2.69 -26.98 -30.75
C ARG A 124 -1.31 -27.25 -31.33
N GLU A 125 -1.22 -27.37 -32.62
CA GLU A 125 0.04 -27.50 -33.34
C GLU A 125 0.10 -26.36 -34.37
N GLY A 126 1.25 -25.68 -34.42
CA GLY A 126 1.43 -24.55 -35.32
C GLY A 126 2.85 -24.00 -35.24
N THR A 127 3.12 -22.95 -35.97
CA THR A 127 4.39 -22.22 -35.97
C THR A 127 4.52 -21.29 -34.77
N VAL A 128 5.66 -20.62 -34.62
CA VAL A 128 5.84 -19.54 -33.64
C VAL A 128 4.88 -18.38 -33.89
N ALA A 129 4.46 -18.16 -35.16
CA ALA A 129 3.44 -17.15 -35.49
C ALA A 129 2.09 -17.52 -34.91
N ASP A 130 1.67 -18.79 -35.05
CA ASP A 130 0.40 -19.28 -34.50
C ASP A 130 0.40 -19.24 -32.95
N LEU A 131 1.55 -19.50 -32.34
CA LEU A 131 1.71 -19.30 -30.88
C LEU A 131 1.56 -17.80 -30.50
N ALA A 132 2.19 -16.89 -31.26
CA ALA A 132 2.09 -15.46 -31.01
C ALA A 132 0.64 -14.94 -31.13
N ASP A 133 -0.11 -15.44 -32.12
CA ASP A 133 -1.53 -15.15 -32.28
C ASP A 133 -2.34 -15.69 -31.10
N SER A 134 -2.09 -16.92 -30.68
CA SER A 134 -2.75 -17.54 -29.52
C SER A 134 -2.47 -16.81 -28.19
N LEU A 135 -1.25 -16.29 -28.03
CA LEU A 135 -0.89 -15.47 -26.85
C LEU A 135 -1.66 -14.14 -26.83
N ARG A 136 -1.78 -13.48 -27.98
CA ARG A 136 -2.59 -12.25 -28.13
C ARG A 136 -4.08 -12.50 -27.91
N ASP A 137 -4.60 -13.58 -28.49
CA ASP A 137 -6.02 -13.94 -28.34
C ASP A 137 -6.39 -14.25 -26.90
N ALA A 138 -5.54 -14.95 -26.17
CA ALA A 138 -5.77 -15.28 -24.77
C ALA A 138 -5.82 -14.02 -23.89
N ASP A 139 -4.95 -13.04 -24.14
CA ASP A 139 -4.95 -11.77 -23.43
C ASP A 139 -6.15 -10.89 -23.86
N LEU A 140 -6.43 -10.82 -25.15
CA LEU A 140 -7.58 -10.10 -25.69
C LEU A 140 -8.91 -10.65 -25.15
N THR A 141 -9.06 -11.97 -25.02
CA THR A 141 -10.26 -12.59 -24.43
C THR A 141 -10.44 -12.13 -22.98
N ARG A 142 -9.38 -12.16 -22.21
CA ARG A 142 -9.40 -11.69 -20.82
C ARG A 142 -9.76 -10.20 -20.73
N GLN A 143 -9.15 -9.35 -21.52
CA GLN A 143 -9.46 -7.92 -21.56
C GLN A 143 -10.91 -7.68 -21.97
N ARG A 144 -11.41 -8.37 -22.98
CA ARG A 144 -12.82 -8.29 -23.42
C ARG A 144 -13.80 -8.68 -22.32
N VAL A 145 -13.48 -9.72 -21.55
CA VAL A 145 -14.32 -10.14 -20.41
C VAL A 145 -14.35 -9.07 -19.32
N LEU A 146 -13.19 -8.49 -18.96
CA LEU A 146 -13.11 -7.41 -17.98
C LEU A 146 -13.84 -6.15 -18.47
N GLU A 147 -13.68 -5.79 -19.75
CA GLU A 147 -14.38 -4.67 -20.38
C GLU A 147 -15.90 -4.92 -20.43
N ALA A 148 -16.33 -6.16 -20.69
CA ALA A 148 -17.75 -6.53 -20.69
C ALA A 148 -18.36 -6.39 -19.29
N ILE A 149 -17.66 -6.85 -18.24
CA ILE A 149 -18.10 -6.69 -16.84
C ILE A 149 -18.13 -5.20 -16.48
N GLU A 150 -17.07 -4.45 -16.79
CA GLU A 150 -17.00 -3.01 -16.49
C GLU A 150 -18.10 -2.23 -17.22
N GLY A 151 -18.33 -2.55 -18.51
CA GLY A 151 -19.39 -1.97 -19.31
C GLY A 151 -20.77 -2.25 -18.72
N SER A 152 -21.07 -3.52 -18.44
CA SER A 152 -22.33 -3.93 -17.83
C SER A 152 -22.60 -3.23 -16.49
N VAL A 153 -21.59 -3.11 -15.62
CA VAL A 153 -21.72 -2.39 -14.34
C VAL A 153 -22.01 -0.92 -14.56
N ARG A 154 -21.33 -0.26 -15.51
CA ARG A 154 -21.56 1.16 -15.83
C ARG A 154 -22.93 1.42 -16.44
N ASP A 155 -23.35 0.57 -17.37
CA ASP A 155 -24.66 0.68 -18.03
C ASP A 155 -25.78 0.44 -17.02
N THR A 156 -25.67 -0.57 -16.17
CA THR A 156 -26.58 -0.83 -15.07
C THR A 156 -26.65 0.35 -14.09
N ALA A 157 -25.52 0.92 -13.72
CA ALA A 157 -25.47 2.09 -12.83
C ALA A 157 -26.17 3.30 -13.44
N GLU A 158 -26.04 3.48 -14.76
CA GLU A 158 -26.72 4.56 -15.49
C GLU A 158 -28.24 4.34 -15.53
N LEU A 159 -28.69 3.13 -15.78
CA LEU A 159 -30.13 2.76 -15.76
C LEU A 159 -30.73 2.99 -14.36
N LEU A 160 -30.03 2.57 -13.30
CA LEU A 160 -30.46 2.81 -11.91
C LEU A 160 -30.51 4.30 -11.58
N ARG A 161 -29.57 5.10 -12.10
CA ARG A 161 -29.56 6.56 -11.92
C ARG A 161 -30.74 7.22 -12.61
N GLN A 162 -31.06 6.78 -13.84
CA GLN A 162 -32.21 7.26 -14.60
C GLN A 162 -33.54 6.89 -13.93
N GLY A 163 -33.57 5.77 -13.20
CA GLY A 163 -34.70 5.36 -12.37
C GLY A 163 -34.97 6.28 -11.17
N GLY A 164 -34.04 7.19 -10.82
CA GLY A 164 -34.23 8.19 -9.78
C GLY A 164 -34.19 7.62 -8.33
N CYS A 165 -33.69 6.41 -8.15
CA CYS A 165 -33.76 5.65 -6.87
C CYS A 165 -32.45 5.74 -6.05
N ALA A 166 -31.69 6.84 -6.15
CA ALA A 166 -30.39 6.95 -5.50
C ALA A 166 -30.48 6.94 -3.96
N GLU A 167 -31.55 7.51 -3.39
CA GLU A 167 -31.77 7.54 -1.92
C GLU A 167 -32.16 6.16 -1.39
N GLU A 168 -33.01 5.44 -2.09
CA GLU A 168 -33.42 4.08 -1.75
C GLU A 168 -32.24 3.11 -1.84
N LEU A 169 -31.39 3.25 -2.88
CA LEU A 169 -30.17 2.47 -3.05
C LEU A 169 -29.17 2.77 -1.93
N ALA A 170 -29.01 4.05 -1.58
CA ALA A 170 -28.13 4.45 -0.50
C ALA A 170 -28.62 3.88 0.85
N ALA A 171 -29.92 3.91 1.10
CA ALA A 171 -30.52 3.34 2.30
C ALA A 171 -30.35 1.80 2.34
N ALA A 172 -30.60 1.12 1.22
CA ALA A 172 -30.47 -0.35 1.12
C ALA A 172 -29.06 -0.85 1.33
N LEU A 173 -28.03 -0.07 0.97
CA LEU A 173 -26.61 -0.41 1.08
C LEU A 173 -25.91 0.30 2.24
N THR A 174 -26.67 0.92 3.15
CA THR A 174 -26.14 1.66 4.30
C THR A 174 -25.09 2.73 3.90
N ILE A 175 -25.28 3.31 2.69
CA ILE A 175 -24.45 4.38 2.16
C ILE A 175 -25.02 5.74 2.62
N PRO A 176 -24.17 6.72 2.94
CA PRO A 176 -24.65 8.06 3.32
C PRO A 176 -25.45 8.74 2.21
N ALA A 177 -26.65 9.18 2.50
CA ALA A 177 -27.53 9.85 1.54
C ALA A 177 -27.15 11.33 1.30
N ARG A 178 -25.84 11.63 1.11
CA ARG A 178 -25.35 13.02 0.95
C ARG A 178 -24.18 13.11 -0.04
N GLY A 179 -24.16 14.19 -0.80
CA GLY A 179 -23.03 14.59 -1.61
C GLY A 179 -22.58 13.54 -2.64
N LYS A 180 -21.31 13.24 -2.68
CA LYS A 180 -20.71 12.29 -3.64
C LYS A 180 -21.09 10.84 -3.36
N ASP A 181 -21.33 10.49 -2.10
CA ASP A 181 -21.65 9.13 -1.70
C ASP A 181 -23.03 8.74 -2.26
N LEU A 182 -24.01 9.65 -2.17
CA LEU A 182 -25.31 9.46 -2.80
C LEU A 182 -25.19 9.30 -4.32
N GLN A 183 -24.30 10.05 -4.98
CA GLN A 183 -24.05 9.95 -6.40
C GLN A 183 -23.39 8.62 -6.80
N ALA A 184 -22.66 7.99 -5.89
CA ALA A 184 -22.00 6.70 -6.10
C ALA A 184 -22.94 5.51 -5.84
N ALA A 185 -24.04 5.68 -5.09
CA ALA A 185 -24.94 4.59 -4.71
C ALA A 185 -25.44 3.74 -5.89
N PRO A 186 -25.85 4.28 -7.06
CA PRO A 186 -26.22 3.47 -8.21
C PRO A 186 -25.08 2.60 -8.75
N LEU A 187 -23.84 3.09 -8.72
CA LEU A 187 -22.68 2.33 -9.17
C LEU A 187 -22.33 1.20 -8.21
N ILE A 188 -22.38 1.46 -6.92
CA ILE A 188 -22.15 0.44 -5.89
C ILE A 188 -23.23 -0.64 -5.97
N ALA A 189 -24.49 -0.25 -6.13
CA ALA A 189 -25.60 -1.18 -6.32
C ALA A 189 -25.42 -2.05 -7.57
N ALA A 190 -25.02 -1.46 -8.70
CA ALA A 190 -24.70 -2.20 -9.91
C ALA A 190 -23.57 -3.21 -9.72
N MET A 191 -22.52 -2.85 -8.97
CA MET A 191 -21.41 -3.76 -8.62
C MET A 191 -21.90 -4.91 -7.73
N VAL A 192 -22.72 -4.62 -6.72
CA VAL A 192 -23.29 -5.63 -5.82
C VAL A 192 -24.16 -6.61 -6.58
N LEU A 193 -25.05 -6.12 -7.44
CA LEU A 193 -25.92 -6.96 -8.27
C LEU A 193 -25.11 -7.80 -9.26
N SER A 194 -24.12 -7.22 -9.94
CA SER A 194 -23.27 -7.93 -10.91
C SER A 194 -22.46 -9.04 -10.25
N ASN A 195 -21.85 -8.78 -9.08
CA ASN A 195 -21.11 -9.80 -8.34
C ASN A 195 -21.99 -10.94 -7.84
N ALA A 196 -23.20 -10.62 -7.37
CA ALA A 196 -24.17 -11.62 -6.95
C ALA A 196 -24.61 -12.49 -8.15
N ALA A 197 -24.82 -11.90 -9.32
CA ALA A 197 -25.20 -12.64 -10.54
C ALA A 197 -24.06 -13.56 -11.05
N LEU A 198 -22.81 -13.06 -11.04
CA LEU A 198 -21.64 -13.86 -11.39
C LEU A 198 -21.46 -15.07 -10.43
N LEU A 199 -21.64 -14.84 -9.13
CA LEU A 199 -21.61 -15.92 -8.15
C LEU A 199 -22.78 -16.87 -8.37
N HIS A 200 -24.00 -16.38 -8.53
CA HIS A 200 -25.19 -17.18 -8.83
C HIS A 200 -24.95 -18.14 -9.99
N ARG A 201 -24.44 -17.63 -11.12
CA ARG A 201 -24.14 -18.45 -12.31
C ARG A 201 -23.10 -19.53 -12.01
N ARG A 202 -22.12 -19.25 -11.19
CA ARG A 202 -21.07 -20.19 -10.81
C ARG A 202 -21.54 -21.25 -9.80
N LEU A 203 -22.46 -20.89 -8.89
CA LEU A 203 -23.01 -21.79 -7.88
C LEU A 203 -23.80 -22.97 -8.48
N ARG A 204 -24.27 -22.85 -9.72
CA ARG A 204 -24.96 -23.93 -10.44
C ARG A 204 -24.15 -25.23 -10.54
N SER A 205 -22.83 -25.15 -10.47
CA SER A 205 -21.95 -26.33 -10.48
C SER A 205 -21.84 -27.04 -9.13
N VAL A 206 -22.45 -26.48 -8.08
CA VAL A 206 -22.38 -26.99 -6.71
C VAL A 206 -23.54 -27.95 -6.45
N PRO A 207 -23.29 -29.24 -6.08
CA PRO A 207 -24.34 -30.22 -5.92
C PRO A 207 -25.48 -29.83 -4.96
N ASN A 208 -25.12 -29.21 -3.81
CA ASN A 208 -26.08 -28.77 -2.80
C ASN A 208 -26.94 -27.56 -3.21
N LEU A 209 -26.60 -26.92 -4.31
CA LEU A 209 -27.28 -25.74 -4.87
C LEU A 209 -27.92 -26.04 -6.23
N ALA A 210 -28.00 -27.30 -6.61
CA ALA A 210 -28.57 -27.72 -7.90
C ALA A 210 -30.06 -27.36 -8.04
N ASP A 211 -30.77 -27.18 -6.93
CA ASP A 211 -32.21 -26.81 -6.90
C ASP A 211 -32.39 -25.26 -7.01
N MET A 212 -31.32 -24.47 -6.97
CA MET A 212 -31.39 -23.02 -7.18
C MET A 212 -31.86 -22.70 -8.60
N THR A 213 -32.87 -21.86 -8.75
CA THR A 213 -33.37 -21.43 -10.07
C THR A 213 -32.23 -20.85 -10.90
N PRO A 214 -31.93 -21.41 -12.09
CA PRO A 214 -30.83 -20.91 -12.94
C PRO A 214 -31.05 -19.45 -13.35
N ILE A 215 -29.97 -18.64 -13.37
CA ILE A 215 -30.06 -17.24 -13.77
C ILE A 215 -30.51 -17.08 -15.24
N GLU A 216 -30.27 -18.08 -16.09
CA GLU A 216 -30.70 -18.16 -17.47
C GLU A 216 -32.24 -18.13 -17.59
N GLN A 217 -32.96 -18.61 -16.60
CA GLN A 217 -34.42 -18.59 -16.59
C GLN A 217 -34.99 -17.16 -16.58
N ALA A 218 -34.25 -16.21 -15.99
CA ALA A 218 -34.61 -14.80 -16.06
C ALA A 218 -34.52 -14.24 -17.49
N LEU A 219 -33.61 -14.75 -18.31
CA LEU A 219 -33.51 -14.38 -19.72
C LEU A 219 -34.63 -14.99 -20.58
N GLU A 220 -35.10 -16.18 -20.19
CA GLU A 220 -36.23 -16.87 -20.84
C GLU A 220 -37.59 -16.22 -20.49
N GLN A 221 -37.69 -15.60 -19.31
CA GLN A 221 -38.91 -14.95 -18.79
C GLN A 221 -38.63 -13.49 -18.36
N PRO A 222 -38.37 -12.59 -19.31
CA PRO A 222 -37.92 -11.22 -19.04
C PRO A 222 -38.87 -10.44 -18.12
N ASP A 223 -40.16 -10.60 -18.28
CA ASP A 223 -41.20 -9.91 -17.47
C ASP A 223 -41.22 -10.36 -16.00
N ARG A 224 -40.52 -11.43 -15.66
CA ARG A 224 -40.39 -11.98 -14.30
C ARG A 224 -38.96 -12.03 -13.81
N ALA A 225 -38.04 -11.43 -14.54
CA ALA A 225 -36.62 -11.50 -14.24
C ALA A 225 -36.29 -11.08 -12.80
N ALA A 226 -36.85 -9.94 -12.36
CA ALA A 226 -36.63 -9.43 -10.99
C ALA A 226 -37.18 -10.36 -9.90
N GLU A 227 -38.34 -10.99 -10.16
CA GLU A 227 -38.93 -11.97 -9.24
C GLU A 227 -38.10 -13.25 -9.13
N LEU A 228 -37.74 -13.85 -10.28
CA LEU A 228 -36.97 -15.10 -10.36
C LEU A 228 -35.57 -14.94 -9.74
N ILE A 229 -34.88 -13.85 -10.02
CA ILE A 229 -33.55 -13.58 -9.46
C ILE A 229 -33.66 -13.36 -7.95
N ARG A 230 -34.66 -12.60 -7.47
CA ARG A 230 -34.86 -12.39 -6.05
C ARG A 230 -35.18 -13.68 -5.31
N GLU A 231 -36.08 -14.51 -5.83
CA GLU A 231 -36.41 -15.81 -5.23
C GLU A 231 -35.18 -16.73 -5.15
N ALA A 232 -34.37 -16.77 -6.22
CA ALA A 232 -33.14 -17.55 -6.23
C ALA A 232 -32.12 -17.06 -5.18
N TRP A 233 -31.96 -15.74 -5.02
CA TRP A 233 -31.02 -15.18 -4.04
C TRP A 233 -31.56 -15.28 -2.61
N GLU A 234 -32.87 -15.14 -2.37
CA GLU A 234 -33.52 -15.39 -1.09
C GLU A 234 -33.35 -16.87 -0.70
N TRP A 235 -33.51 -17.78 -1.64
CA TRP A 235 -33.26 -19.20 -1.42
C TRP A 235 -31.77 -19.48 -1.05
N ALA A 236 -30.82 -18.79 -1.72
CA ALA A 236 -29.41 -18.92 -1.43
C ALA A 236 -29.06 -18.43 -0.01
N LEU A 237 -29.77 -17.43 0.52
CA LEU A 237 -29.61 -16.95 1.90
C LEU A 237 -29.97 -18.00 2.95
N ASP A 238 -30.92 -18.88 2.65
CA ASP A 238 -31.31 -19.98 3.53
C ASP A 238 -30.22 -21.07 3.61
N VAL A 239 -29.32 -21.09 2.62
CA VAL A 239 -28.22 -22.07 2.54
C VAL A 239 -26.94 -21.55 3.18
N ASP A 240 -26.61 -20.24 3.09
CA ASP A 240 -25.50 -19.60 3.85
C ASP A 240 -24.61 -18.57 3.09
N TYR A 241 -25.03 -17.99 2.00
CA TYR A 241 -24.23 -16.99 1.27
C TYR A 241 -24.58 -15.55 1.68
N TYR A 242 -24.85 -15.35 2.99
CA TYR A 242 -25.39 -14.08 3.52
C TYR A 242 -24.60 -12.84 3.09
N PRO A 243 -23.25 -12.74 3.24
CA PRO A 243 -22.54 -11.52 2.89
C PRO A 243 -22.61 -11.15 1.41
N VAL A 244 -22.92 -12.11 0.52
CA VAL A 244 -23.00 -11.86 -0.92
C VAL A 244 -24.43 -11.52 -1.33
N PHE A 245 -25.41 -12.33 -0.93
CA PHE A 245 -26.78 -12.17 -1.43
C PHE A 245 -27.63 -11.21 -0.60
N ALA A 246 -27.35 -11.01 0.70
CA ALA A 246 -28.16 -10.10 1.53
C ALA A 246 -28.15 -8.66 1.02
N PRO A 247 -27.00 -8.03 0.73
CA PRO A 247 -26.98 -6.68 0.16
C PRO A 247 -27.66 -6.61 -1.21
N ALA A 248 -27.50 -7.65 -2.03
CA ALA A 248 -28.13 -7.72 -3.34
C ALA A 248 -29.65 -7.82 -3.24
N VAL A 249 -30.17 -8.68 -2.34
CA VAL A 249 -31.62 -8.80 -2.04
C VAL A 249 -32.15 -7.50 -1.46
N ALA A 250 -31.40 -6.81 -0.60
CA ALA A 250 -31.81 -5.51 -0.06
C ALA A 250 -32.01 -4.49 -1.17
N VAL A 251 -31.11 -4.44 -2.18
CA VAL A 251 -31.28 -3.61 -3.38
C VAL A 251 -32.53 -4.00 -4.16
N LEU A 252 -32.76 -5.30 -4.38
CA LEU A 252 -33.94 -5.77 -5.13
C LEU A 252 -35.26 -5.44 -4.42
N ARG A 253 -35.27 -5.41 -3.10
CA ARG A 253 -36.47 -5.07 -2.32
C ARG A 253 -36.75 -3.56 -2.24
N ALA A 254 -35.66 -2.76 -2.30
CA ALA A 254 -35.78 -1.30 -2.18
C ALA A 254 -36.25 -0.62 -3.48
N ILE A 255 -36.01 -1.26 -4.63
CA ILE A 255 -36.25 -0.66 -5.93
C ILE A 255 -37.50 -1.30 -6.59
N PRO A 256 -38.39 -0.52 -7.19
CA PRO A 256 -39.55 -1.05 -7.90
C PRO A 256 -39.15 -1.96 -9.08
N ALA A 257 -39.83 -3.10 -9.24
CA ALA A 257 -39.56 -4.09 -10.28
C ALA A 257 -39.39 -3.50 -11.69
N PRO A 258 -40.25 -2.58 -12.18
CA PRO A 258 -40.08 -1.99 -13.51
C PRO A 258 -38.76 -1.25 -13.73
N VAL A 259 -38.12 -0.72 -12.68
CA VAL A 259 -36.81 -0.06 -12.74
C VAL A 259 -35.69 -1.09 -12.79
N LEU A 260 -35.90 -2.27 -12.20
CA LEU A 260 -34.91 -3.34 -12.10
C LEU A 260 -34.88 -4.30 -13.30
N GLU A 261 -36.01 -4.45 -14.04
CA GLU A 261 -36.13 -5.43 -15.13
C GLU A 261 -34.97 -5.34 -16.12
N ARG A 262 -34.76 -4.17 -16.72
CA ARG A 262 -33.71 -4.01 -17.72
C ARG A 262 -32.29 -4.16 -17.11
N PRO A 263 -31.94 -3.50 -15.98
CA PRO A 263 -30.69 -3.74 -15.28
C PRO A 263 -30.38 -5.20 -14.98
N LEU A 264 -31.34 -5.95 -14.48
CA LEU A 264 -31.15 -7.36 -14.12
C LEU A 264 -30.99 -8.27 -15.33
N LEU A 265 -31.70 -8.00 -16.44
CA LEU A 265 -31.50 -8.73 -17.68
C LEU A 265 -30.10 -8.51 -18.23
N ASP A 266 -29.63 -7.26 -18.28
CA ASP A 266 -28.27 -6.94 -18.74
C ASP A 266 -27.18 -7.59 -17.88
N ILE A 267 -27.37 -7.61 -16.56
CA ILE A 267 -26.46 -8.30 -15.62
C ILE A 267 -26.51 -9.83 -15.80
N ALA A 268 -27.71 -10.42 -15.95
CA ALA A 268 -27.89 -11.85 -16.15
C ALA A 268 -27.27 -12.31 -17.47
N GLU A 269 -27.50 -11.56 -18.56
CA GLU A 269 -26.90 -11.82 -19.86
C GLU A 269 -25.36 -11.77 -19.78
N ASN A 270 -24.82 -10.74 -19.13
CA ASN A 270 -23.38 -10.61 -18.93
C ASN A 270 -22.81 -11.77 -18.09
N ALA A 271 -23.47 -12.13 -16.98
CA ALA A 271 -23.05 -13.25 -16.14
C ALA A 271 -23.01 -14.58 -16.89
N VAL A 272 -23.98 -14.82 -17.79
CA VAL A 272 -23.99 -16.01 -18.65
C VAL A 272 -22.89 -15.96 -19.71
N LEU A 273 -22.70 -14.80 -20.37
CA LEU A 273 -21.67 -14.61 -21.38
C LEU A 273 -20.25 -14.82 -20.85
N VAL A 274 -19.97 -14.33 -19.66
CA VAL A 274 -18.62 -14.43 -19.08
C VAL A 274 -18.40 -15.73 -18.30
N ALA A 275 -19.45 -16.52 -18.04
CA ALA A 275 -19.39 -17.70 -17.19
C ALA A 275 -18.37 -18.74 -17.67
N ASP A 276 -18.31 -19.00 -18.96
CA ASP A 276 -17.39 -19.98 -19.55
C ASP A 276 -15.95 -19.51 -19.55
N GLU A 277 -15.73 -18.19 -19.51
CA GLU A 277 -14.41 -17.54 -19.44
C GLU A 277 -13.98 -17.20 -17.99
N LEU A 278 -14.92 -17.18 -17.04
CA LEU A 278 -14.64 -16.92 -15.62
C LEU A 278 -13.57 -17.84 -15.01
N PRO A 279 -13.43 -19.12 -15.39
CA PRO A 279 -12.33 -19.94 -14.89
C PRO A 279 -10.95 -19.41 -15.24
N SER A 280 -10.83 -18.61 -16.30
CA SER A 280 -9.61 -17.89 -16.69
C SER A 280 -9.44 -16.57 -15.96
N LEU A 281 -10.55 -15.95 -15.52
CA LEU A 281 -10.55 -14.79 -14.66
C LEU A 281 -10.44 -15.24 -13.21
N ARG A 282 -9.35 -14.87 -12.59
CA ARG A 282 -9.25 -14.95 -11.14
C ARG A 282 -9.77 -13.66 -10.55
N LEU A 283 -10.09 -13.73 -9.31
CA LEU A 283 -10.59 -12.63 -8.52
C LEU A 283 -9.63 -11.47 -8.36
N GLU A 284 -8.36 -11.72 -8.55
CA GLU A 284 -7.32 -10.70 -8.61
C GLU A 284 -7.55 -9.72 -9.76
N HIS A 285 -8.45 -10.05 -10.67
CA HIS A 285 -8.90 -9.17 -11.73
C HIS A 285 -10.16 -8.37 -11.35
N LEU A 286 -11.06 -8.97 -10.58
CA LEU A 286 -12.29 -8.30 -10.12
C LEU A 286 -11.99 -7.25 -9.04
N GLY A 287 -11.06 -7.52 -8.12
CA GLY A 287 -10.63 -6.53 -7.13
C GLY A 287 -10.14 -5.21 -7.76
N PRO A 288 -9.11 -5.23 -8.63
CA PRO A 288 -8.68 -4.04 -9.36
C PRO A 288 -9.75 -3.41 -10.24
N LEU A 289 -10.66 -4.21 -10.83
CA LEU A 289 -11.80 -3.68 -11.56
C LEU A 289 -12.74 -2.89 -10.65
N CYS A 290 -13.12 -3.47 -9.51
CA CYS A 290 -13.93 -2.80 -8.50
C CYS A 290 -13.25 -1.51 -8.00
N HIS A 291 -11.94 -1.54 -7.75
CA HIS A 291 -11.19 -0.34 -7.35
C HIS A 291 -11.22 0.76 -8.43
N ARG A 292 -11.05 0.40 -9.72
CA ARG A 292 -11.14 1.37 -10.82
C ARG A 292 -12.54 1.98 -10.93
N LEU A 293 -13.58 1.17 -10.79
CA LEU A 293 -14.97 1.64 -10.81
C LEU A 293 -15.26 2.60 -9.65
N LEU A 294 -14.88 2.24 -8.42
CA LEU A 294 -15.04 3.09 -7.24
C LEU A 294 -14.21 4.38 -7.33
N ALA A 295 -12.97 4.31 -7.82
CA ALA A 295 -12.13 5.48 -8.05
C ALA A 295 -12.73 6.43 -9.09
N SER A 296 -13.36 5.89 -10.15
CA SER A 296 -14.05 6.70 -11.19
C SER A 296 -15.26 7.44 -10.63
N ALA A 297 -15.92 6.90 -9.62
CA ALA A 297 -17.04 7.54 -8.92
C ALA A 297 -16.59 8.66 -7.97
N LYS A 298 -15.27 8.85 -7.79
CA LYS A 298 -14.70 9.76 -6.77
C LYS A 298 -15.30 9.49 -5.39
N PHE A 299 -15.53 8.21 -5.09
CA PHE A 299 -15.94 7.77 -3.78
C PHE A 299 -14.80 8.10 -2.81
N ASP A 300 -14.98 9.16 -2.04
CA ASP A 300 -13.95 9.69 -1.15
C ASP A 300 -13.82 8.78 0.06
N GLY A 301 -12.71 8.07 0.20
CA GLY A 301 -12.27 7.62 1.50
C GLY A 301 -11.84 6.21 1.66
N ALA A 302 -11.91 5.37 0.67
CA ALA A 302 -11.32 4.06 0.79
C ALA A 302 -9.90 4.08 0.18
N ILE A 303 -8.89 3.92 1.02
CA ILE A 303 -7.52 3.64 0.62
C ILE A 303 -7.42 2.13 0.46
N TYR A 304 -7.32 1.64 -0.77
CA TYR A 304 -7.25 0.22 -1.05
C TYR A 304 -5.81 -0.21 -1.28
N THR A 305 -5.41 -1.30 -0.64
CA THR A 305 -4.12 -1.95 -0.92
C THR A 305 -4.17 -2.58 -2.31
N ASN A 306 -3.19 -2.29 -3.17
CA ASN A 306 -3.12 -2.96 -4.46
C ASN A 306 -2.66 -4.42 -4.31
N THR A 307 -3.01 -5.26 -5.28
CA THR A 307 -2.72 -6.71 -5.26
C THR A 307 -1.24 -7.02 -5.15
N VAL A 308 -0.37 -6.24 -5.80
CA VAL A 308 1.09 -6.41 -5.78
C VAL A 308 1.64 -6.22 -4.38
N THR A 309 1.20 -5.16 -3.70
CA THR A 309 1.56 -4.87 -2.30
C THR A 309 1.00 -5.91 -1.35
N ALA A 310 -0.27 -6.28 -1.52
CA ALA A 310 -0.91 -7.28 -0.68
C ALA A 310 -0.16 -8.62 -0.74
N LEU A 311 0.23 -9.04 -1.95
CA LEU A 311 1.01 -10.27 -2.13
C LEU A 311 2.40 -10.16 -1.52
N LEU A 312 3.09 -9.03 -1.70
CA LEU A 312 4.39 -8.78 -1.07
C LEU A 312 4.28 -8.89 0.46
N LEU A 313 3.33 -8.19 1.07
CA LEU A 313 3.13 -8.18 2.51
C LEU A 313 2.75 -9.57 3.06
N ALA A 314 1.79 -10.25 2.41
CA ALA A 314 1.36 -11.59 2.81
C ALA A 314 2.52 -12.60 2.75
N ARG A 315 3.35 -12.55 1.71
CA ARG A 315 4.51 -13.44 1.57
C ARG A 315 5.63 -13.16 2.56
N LEU A 316 5.79 -11.92 2.99
CA LEU A 316 6.72 -11.55 4.06
C LEU A 316 6.20 -12.03 5.42
N ALA A 317 4.89 -11.92 5.67
CA ALA A 317 4.24 -12.40 6.89
C ALA A 317 4.23 -13.93 7.00
N LEU A 318 4.14 -14.63 5.86
CA LEU A 318 3.98 -16.09 5.73
C LEU A 318 5.16 -16.69 4.93
N PRO A 319 6.41 -16.65 5.45
CA PRO A 319 7.57 -17.17 4.74
C PRO A 319 7.51 -18.69 4.63
N ALA A 320 8.26 -19.25 3.68
CA ALA A 320 8.28 -20.70 3.42
C ALA A 320 8.76 -21.53 4.63
N ASP A 321 9.65 -20.96 5.42
CA ASP A 321 10.30 -21.64 6.56
C ASP A 321 9.56 -21.35 7.90
N GLY A 322 8.48 -20.57 7.88
CA GLY A 322 7.87 -20.01 9.08
C GLY A 322 6.77 -20.85 9.72
N GLN A 323 6.22 -21.85 9.02
CA GLN A 323 5.08 -22.68 9.46
C GLN A 323 5.27 -24.14 9.04
N PRO A 324 4.63 -25.11 9.74
CA PRO A 324 4.64 -26.50 9.34
C PRO A 324 3.73 -26.73 8.12
N TRP A 325 4.11 -26.22 6.97
CA TRP A 325 3.30 -26.24 5.73
C TRP A 325 2.90 -27.64 5.25
N SER A 326 3.52 -28.68 5.77
CA SER A 326 3.17 -30.09 5.52
C SER A 326 2.18 -30.66 6.53
N ASP A 327 1.88 -29.99 7.64
CA ASP A 327 0.95 -30.47 8.69
C ASP A 327 -0.47 -29.95 8.42
N SER A 328 -1.26 -30.75 7.71
CA SER A 328 -2.65 -30.40 7.36
C SER A 328 -3.53 -30.14 8.59
N ALA A 329 -3.27 -30.79 9.73
CA ALA A 329 -4.06 -30.64 10.94
C ALA A 329 -3.74 -29.31 11.67
N ALA A 330 -2.49 -28.85 11.63
CA ALA A 330 -2.09 -27.55 12.13
C ALA A 330 -2.62 -26.44 11.22
N LEU A 331 -2.54 -26.64 9.92
CA LEU A 331 -2.98 -25.65 8.92
C LEU A 331 -4.50 -25.45 8.90
N ALA A 332 -5.28 -26.50 9.16
CA ALA A 332 -6.73 -26.40 9.31
C ALA A 332 -7.15 -25.57 10.54
N LYS A 333 -6.23 -25.31 11.48
CA LYS A 333 -6.45 -24.50 12.69
C LYS A 333 -5.82 -23.12 12.59
N LEU A 334 -5.10 -22.84 11.51
CA LEU A 334 -4.51 -21.53 11.26
C LEU A 334 -5.62 -20.47 11.18
N ARG A 335 -5.38 -19.30 11.77
CA ARG A 335 -6.37 -18.22 11.78
C ARG A 335 -5.72 -16.91 11.36
N VAL A 336 -6.28 -16.31 10.33
CA VAL A 336 -5.84 -15.03 9.76
C VAL A 336 -6.98 -14.04 9.86
N ILE A 337 -6.71 -12.82 10.35
CA ILE A 337 -7.71 -11.76 10.41
C ILE A 337 -7.19 -10.47 9.76
N ASP A 338 -8.10 -9.81 9.05
CA ASP A 338 -7.96 -8.40 8.66
C ASP A 338 -9.10 -7.61 9.34
N PRO A 339 -8.80 -6.80 10.39
CA PRO A 339 -9.82 -6.06 11.13
C PRO A 339 -10.32 -4.80 10.40
N ALA A 340 -9.81 -4.50 9.19
CA ALA A 340 -10.25 -3.41 8.31
C ALA A 340 -10.15 -3.84 6.85
N CYS A 341 -10.82 -4.97 6.52
CA CYS A 341 -10.51 -5.76 5.33
C CYS A 341 -10.85 -5.07 3.99
N GLY A 342 -11.67 -4.03 3.99
CA GLY A 342 -12.11 -3.39 2.77
C GLY A 342 -12.68 -4.41 1.78
N THR A 343 -12.16 -4.41 0.56
CA THR A 343 -12.54 -5.38 -0.50
C THR A 343 -11.85 -6.76 -0.37
N GLY A 344 -11.16 -7.03 0.73
CA GLY A 344 -10.54 -8.31 1.03
C GLY A 344 -9.20 -8.59 0.35
N THR A 345 -8.55 -7.58 -0.23
CA THR A 345 -7.32 -7.78 -1.03
C THR A 345 -6.17 -8.40 -0.23
N LEU A 346 -5.96 -7.98 1.03
CA LEU A 346 -4.94 -8.54 1.91
C LEU A 346 -5.26 -9.97 2.32
N LEU A 347 -6.52 -10.26 2.65
CA LEU A 347 -6.97 -11.63 2.96
C LEU A 347 -6.80 -12.58 1.78
N LEU A 348 -7.17 -12.15 0.58
CA LEU A 348 -6.97 -12.92 -0.64
C LEU A 348 -5.49 -13.24 -0.88
N ALA A 349 -4.61 -12.25 -0.71
CA ALA A 349 -3.18 -12.44 -0.84
C ALA A 349 -2.62 -13.40 0.22
N ALA A 350 -3.11 -13.32 1.46
CA ALA A 350 -2.75 -14.25 2.54
C ALA A 350 -3.20 -15.68 2.22
N MET A 351 -4.47 -15.85 1.81
CA MET A 351 -5.02 -17.17 1.46
C MET A 351 -4.31 -17.77 0.24
N HIS A 352 -4.00 -16.95 -0.76
CA HIS A 352 -3.21 -17.38 -1.90
C HIS A 352 -1.82 -17.85 -1.48
N THR A 353 -1.14 -17.08 -0.62
CA THR A 353 0.19 -17.43 -0.11
C THR A 353 0.15 -18.73 0.70
N ILE A 354 -0.83 -18.92 1.58
CA ILE A 354 -0.99 -20.13 2.36
C ILE A 354 -1.16 -21.35 1.44
N ARG A 355 -2.05 -21.28 0.45
CA ARG A 355 -2.25 -22.38 -0.53
C ARG A 355 -0.97 -22.70 -1.28
N GLU A 356 -0.26 -21.69 -1.75
CA GLU A 356 1.02 -21.87 -2.45
C GLU A 356 2.04 -22.60 -1.57
N ARG A 357 2.19 -22.19 -0.29
CA ARG A 357 3.13 -22.81 0.65
C ARG A 357 2.80 -24.27 0.91
N ILE A 358 1.51 -24.60 1.08
CA ILE A 358 1.04 -25.97 1.26
C ILE A 358 1.32 -26.81 0.02
N GLU A 359 0.98 -26.30 -1.18
CA GLU A 359 1.24 -27.00 -2.44
C GLU A 359 2.75 -27.25 -2.66
N GLN A 360 3.59 -26.30 -2.28
CA GLN A 360 5.05 -26.45 -2.34
C GLN A 360 5.55 -27.55 -1.39
N ALA A 361 5.06 -27.55 -0.14
CA ALA A 361 5.46 -28.53 0.87
C ALA A 361 4.94 -29.92 0.55
N ALA A 362 3.75 -30.04 -0.07
CA ALA A 362 3.15 -31.31 -0.50
C ALA A 362 3.70 -31.84 -1.85
N GLY A 363 4.74 -31.20 -2.42
CA GLY A 363 5.28 -31.59 -3.73
C GLY A 363 4.27 -31.45 -4.87
N HIS A 364 3.38 -30.44 -4.75
CA HIS A 364 2.28 -30.13 -5.69
C HIS A 364 1.19 -31.19 -5.76
N ALA A 365 1.02 -32.00 -4.71
CA ALA A 365 -0.15 -32.84 -4.55
C ALA A 365 -1.41 -31.96 -4.35
N PRO A 366 -2.58 -32.35 -4.86
CA PRO A 366 -3.81 -31.63 -4.60
C PRO A 366 -4.13 -31.60 -3.10
N LEU A 367 -4.66 -30.48 -2.61
CA LEU A 367 -5.11 -30.35 -1.21
C LEU A 367 -6.22 -31.35 -0.94
N SER A 368 -6.24 -31.91 0.26
CA SER A 368 -7.38 -32.74 0.69
C SER A 368 -8.65 -31.87 0.78
N ASP A 369 -9.80 -32.47 0.50
CA ASP A 369 -11.08 -31.77 0.57
C ASP A 369 -11.35 -31.15 1.95
N ALA A 370 -10.90 -31.82 3.02
CA ALA A 370 -11.03 -31.33 4.40
C ALA A 370 -10.16 -30.07 4.63
N LEU A 371 -8.91 -30.07 4.19
CA LEU A 371 -8.02 -28.92 4.34
C LEU A 371 -8.50 -27.75 3.49
N GLN A 372 -8.96 -28.01 2.28
CA GLN A 372 -9.50 -26.98 1.41
C GLN A 372 -10.73 -26.31 2.03
N ARG A 373 -11.67 -27.09 2.57
CA ARG A 373 -12.82 -26.53 3.30
C ARG A 373 -12.41 -25.71 4.52
N ALA A 374 -11.46 -26.20 5.31
CA ALA A 374 -10.95 -25.43 6.45
C ALA A 374 -10.33 -24.10 6.04
N LEU A 375 -9.55 -24.07 4.94
CA LEU A 375 -8.97 -22.84 4.40
C LEU A 375 -10.04 -21.83 3.97
N GLU A 376 -11.16 -22.30 3.46
CA GLU A 376 -12.24 -21.46 2.96
C GLU A 376 -13.18 -20.97 4.05
N GLN A 377 -13.43 -21.79 5.09
CA GLN A 377 -14.43 -21.54 6.11
C GLN A 377 -13.87 -21.05 7.45
N ASP A 378 -12.71 -21.57 7.87
CA ASP A 378 -12.23 -21.38 9.24
C ASP A 378 -10.98 -20.52 9.36
N VAL A 379 -10.20 -20.38 8.28
CA VAL A 379 -8.90 -19.71 8.32
C VAL A 379 -9.01 -18.21 8.14
N ALA A 380 -9.75 -17.73 7.13
CA ALA A 380 -9.85 -16.32 6.79
C ALA A 380 -10.96 -15.61 7.56
N HIS A 381 -10.63 -14.52 8.24
CA HIS A 381 -11.57 -13.65 8.94
C HIS A 381 -11.38 -12.21 8.47
N GLY A 382 -12.46 -11.50 8.21
CA GLY A 382 -12.40 -10.10 7.80
C GLY A 382 -13.50 -9.27 8.42
N LEU A 383 -13.15 -8.09 8.88
CA LEU A 383 -14.07 -7.13 9.46
C LEU A 383 -13.99 -5.82 8.71
N ASP A 384 -15.11 -5.21 8.43
CA ASP A 384 -15.18 -3.84 7.92
C ASP A 384 -16.47 -3.17 8.39
N ILE A 385 -16.50 -1.85 8.40
CA ILE A 385 -17.69 -1.06 8.76
C ILE A 385 -18.64 -0.89 7.57
N SER A 386 -18.18 -1.22 6.37
CA SER A 386 -18.89 -1.01 5.12
C SER A 386 -19.46 -2.32 4.58
N GLU A 387 -20.78 -2.45 4.53
CA GLU A 387 -21.48 -3.65 4.06
C GLU A 387 -21.12 -4.00 2.61
N HIS A 388 -21.04 -3.02 1.72
CA HIS A 388 -20.64 -3.26 0.33
C HIS A 388 -19.17 -3.69 0.20
N SER A 389 -18.28 -3.24 1.08
CA SER A 389 -16.88 -3.70 1.11
C SER A 389 -16.81 -5.17 1.55
N VAL A 390 -17.54 -5.54 2.59
CA VAL A 390 -17.67 -6.93 3.05
C VAL A 390 -18.28 -7.82 1.97
N HIS A 391 -19.32 -7.34 1.26
CA HIS A 391 -19.88 -8.04 0.11
C HIS A 391 -18.83 -8.30 -0.98
N LEU A 392 -18.04 -7.28 -1.34
CA LEU A 392 -16.97 -7.44 -2.33
C LEU A 392 -15.89 -8.43 -1.86
N ALA A 393 -15.50 -8.34 -0.60
CA ALA A 393 -14.53 -9.27 -0.02
C ALA A 393 -15.06 -10.72 -0.04
N ALA A 394 -16.33 -10.93 0.34
CA ALA A 394 -16.98 -12.23 0.32
C ALA A 394 -17.10 -12.79 -1.10
N SER A 395 -17.56 -11.97 -2.05
CA SER A 395 -17.65 -12.34 -3.46
C SER A 395 -16.29 -12.73 -4.01
N ASN A 396 -15.28 -11.94 -3.67
CA ASN A 396 -13.91 -12.19 -4.06
C ASN A 396 -13.37 -13.51 -3.46
N LEU A 397 -13.55 -13.82 -2.23
CA LEU A 397 -13.14 -15.09 -1.63
C LEU A 397 -13.90 -16.28 -2.21
N ALA A 398 -15.23 -16.17 -2.37
CA ALA A 398 -16.08 -17.22 -2.91
C ALA A 398 -15.74 -17.54 -4.36
N LEU A 399 -15.63 -16.54 -5.21
CA LEU A 399 -15.23 -16.74 -6.59
C LEU A 399 -13.78 -17.26 -6.75
N GLY A 400 -12.84 -16.98 -5.82
CA GLY A 400 -11.46 -17.50 -5.78
C GLY A 400 -11.35 -18.94 -5.33
N SER A 401 -12.40 -19.49 -4.75
CA SER A 401 -12.39 -20.87 -4.35
C SER A 401 -12.51 -21.80 -5.57
N PRO A 402 -11.67 -22.82 -5.69
CA PRO A 402 -11.78 -23.81 -6.77
C PRO A 402 -13.02 -24.70 -6.61
N ARG A 403 -13.52 -24.87 -5.40
CA ARG A 403 -14.75 -25.59 -5.08
C ARG A 403 -15.66 -24.66 -4.30
N LEU A 404 -16.84 -24.45 -4.80
CA LEU A 404 -17.87 -23.60 -4.19
C LEU A 404 -18.65 -24.29 -3.05
N ASP A 405 -18.15 -25.39 -2.50
CA ASP A 405 -18.69 -26.02 -1.28
C ASP A 405 -18.50 -25.11 -0.04
N CYS A 406 -18.57 -23.79 -0.24
CA CYS A 406 -18.30 -22.81 0.80
C CYS A 406 -19.47 -22.79 1.79
N GLY A 407 -19.20 -23.20 3.01
CA GLY A 407 -19.97 -22.84 4.18
C GLY A 407 -19.75 -21.37 4.57
N PRO A 408 -20.11 -20.97 5.78
CA PRO A 408 -20.09 -19.59 6.23
C PRO A 408 -18.69 -18.95 6.07
N VAL A 409 -18.65 -17.82 5.37
CA VAL A 409 -17.43 -17.02 5.27
C VAL A 409 -17.36 -16.11 6.50
N ASN A 410 -16.25 -16.13 7.25
CA ASN A 410 -16.06 -15.30 8.44
C ASN A 410 -15.77 -13.82 8.10
N LEU A 411 -16.64 -13.22 7.29
CA LEU A 411 -16.58 -11.81 6.91
C LEU A 411 -17.79 -11.09 7.51
N VAL A 412 -17.53 -10.01 8.25
CA VAL A 412 -18.55 -9.37 9.10
C VAL A 412 -18.55 -7.86 8.89
N THR A 413 -19.74 -7.31 8.70
CA THR A 413 -19.95 -5.87 8.80
C THR A 413 -20.06 -5.47 10.27
N MET A 414 -19.10 -4.69 10.76
CA MET A 414 -19.07 -4.21 12.13
C MET A 414 -19.93 -2.95 12.29
N PRO A 415 -20.75 -2.85 13.34
CA PRO A 415 -21.50 -1.63 13.60
C PRO A 415 -20.57 -0.43 13.76
N HIS A 416 -20.89 0.67 13.09
CA HIS A 416 -20.14 1.93 13.21
C HIS A 416 -21.11 3.12 13.12
N GLY A 417 -20.85 4.14 13.92
CA GLY A 417 -21.70 5.33 13.96
C GLY A 417 -22.73 5.32 15.07
N PRO A 418 -23.70 6.28 15.07
CA PRO A 418 -24.74 6.38 16.07
C PRO A 418 -25.59 5.11 16.13
N GLN A 419 -25.85 4.67 17.35
CA GLN A 419 -26.75 3.58 17.68
C GLN A 419 -28.05 4.15 18.31
N ALA A 420 -28.94 3.28 18.79
CA ALA A 420 -30.13 3.70 19.47
C ALA A 420 -29.79 4.52 20.76
N GLY A 421 -30.46 5.63 20.96
CA GLY A 421 -30.13 6.56 22.03
C GLY A 421 -28.96 7.51 21.69
N ASP A 422 -28.14 7.84 22.69
CA ASP A 422 -26.93 8.65 22.55
C ASP A 422 -25.64 7.78 22.50
N GLU A 423 -25.79 6.53 22.13
CA GLU A 423 -24.68 5.57 21.98
C GLU A 423 -24.10 5.59 20.57
N ALA A 424 -22.86 5.12 20.44
CA ALA A 424 -22.20 4.92 19.18
C ALA A 424 -21.33 3.66 19.20
N ALA A 425 -21.15 3.07 18.03
CA ALA A 425 -20.21 1.96 17.82
C ALA A 425 -18.99 2.43 17.01
N ALA A 426 -17.83 1.86 17.32
CA ALA A 426 -16.54 2.20 16.71
C ALA A 426 -16.00 1.10 15.78
N GLY A 427 -16.88 0.28 15.20
CA GLY A 427 -16.47 -0.78 14.28
C GLY A 427 -15.63 -1.87 14.94
N SER A 428 -14.58 -2.30 14.27
CA SER A 428 -13.68 -3.36 14.77
C SER A 428 -12.99 -3.01 16.10
N LEU A 429 -12.93 -1.73 16.47
CA LEU A 429 -12.37 -1.29 17.75
C LEU A 429 -13.19 -1.77 18.96
N GLU A 430 -14.46 -2.16 18.77
CA GLU A 430 -15.26 -2.76 19.83
C GLU A 430 -14.64 -4.08 20.35
N LEU A 431 -13.96 -4.83 19.48
CA LEU A 431 -13.23 -6.03 19.91
C LEU A 431 -12.10 -5.72 20.90
N LEU A 432 -11.53 -4.54 20.83
CA LEU A 432 -10.52 -4.10 21.80
C LEU A 432 -11.20 -3.83 23.16
N ALA A 433 -12.38 -3.21 23.17
CA ALA A 433 -13.15 -3.01 24.40
C ALA A 433 -13.55 -4.35 25.05
N ASP A 434 -14.04 -5.31 24.24
CA ASP A 434 -14.40 -6.64 24.70
C ASP A 434 -13.20 -7.43 25.27
N ALA A 435 -12.03 -7.31 24.64
CA ALA A 435 -10.80 -7.96 25.12
C ALA A 435 -10.29 -7.36 26.45
N ILE A 436 -10.55 -6.07 26.68
CA ILE A 436 -10.12 -5.37 27.90
C ILE A 436 -11.10 -5.59 29.05
N ALA A 437 -12.41 -5.61 28.79
CA ALA A 437 -13.47 -5.71 29.78
C ALA A 437 -14.41 -6.92 29.51
N PRO A 438 -13.95 -8.18 29.68
CA PRO A 438 -14.73 -9.37 29.33
C PRO A 438 -15.97 -9.61 30.22
N ASP A 439 -16.12 -8.87 31.31
CA ASP A 439 -17.17 -9.07 32.32
C ASP A 439 -18.36 -8.11 32.22
N SER A 440 -18.45 -7.30 31.16
CA SER A 440 -19.67 -6.50 30.96
C SER A 440 -20.79 -7.41 30.41
N ASP A 441 -21.82 -7.62 31.21
CA ASP A 441 -23.06 -8.38 30.88
C ASP A 441 -23.86 -7.86 29.65
N ALA A 442 -23.25 -7.09 28.82
CA ALA A 442 -23.89 -6.31 27.76
C ALA A 442 -23.63 -6.84 26.36
N SER A 443 -23.95 -8.08 26.02
CA SER A 443 -24.09 -8.44 24.60
C SER A 443 -24.76 -9.78 24.25
N GLU A 444 -25.61 -10.36 25.10
CA GLU A 444 -26.42 -11.50 24.65
C GLU A 444 -27.57 -11.12 23.69
N GLY A 445 -27.83 -9.84 23.45
CA GLY A 445 -29.03 -9.37 22.75
C GLY A 445 -28.93 -9.08 21.26
N ALA A 446 -27.75 -8.87 20.69
CA ALA A 446 -27.64 -8.28 19.34
C ALA A 446 -27.20 -9.26 18.23
N GLY A 447 -26.93 -10.52 18.51
CA GLY A 447 -26.21 -11.40 17.60
C GLY A 447 -26.99 -12.50 16.89
N ARG A 448 -28.33 -12.60 17.08
CA ARG A 448 -29.07 -13.77 16.57
C ARG A 448 -29.86 -13.59 15.28
N GLU A 449 -30.05 -12.36 14.80
CA GLU A 449 -30.86 -12.11 13.58
C GLU A 449 -30.06 -11.63 12.35
N SER A 450 -28.73 -11.44 12.46
CA SER A 450 -27.95 -10.80 11.38
C SER A 450 -26.80 -11.61 10.82
N GLY A 451 -26.73 -12.92 10.98
CA GLY A 451 -25.63 -13.74 10.43
C GLY A 451 -24.23 -13.38 10.97
N LEU A 452 -24.16 -12.62 12.07
CA LEU A 452 -22.92 -12.28 12.74
C LEU A 452 -22.28 -13.57 13.27
N PRO A 453 -21.00 -13.86 13.02
CA PRO A 453 -20.29 -14.92 13.70
C PRO A 453 -20.47 -14.69 15.19
N THR A 454 -20.82 -15.73 15.90
CA THR A 454 -20.98 -15.63 17.35
C THR A 454 -19.68 -15.03 17.92
N SER A 455 -19.78 -14.15 18.91
CA SER A 455 -18.64 -13.59 19.66
C SER A 455 -17.60 -14.64 20.03
N LYS A 456 -18.00 -15.90 20.15
CA LYS A 456 -17.15 -17.08 20.37
C LYS A 456 -16.16 -17.37 19.23
N SER A 457 -16.45 -17.07 17.96
CA SER A 457 -15.49 -17.29 16.86
C SER A 457 -14.39 -16.25 16.88
N LEU A 458 -14.69 -15.00 17.22
CA LEU A 458 -13.72 -13.90 17.30
C LEU A 458 -12.96 -13.87 18.64
N SER A 459 -13.46 -14.53 19.69
CA SER A 459 -12.79 -14.60 21.02
C SER A 459 -11.53 -15.49 21.03
N ARG A 460 -11.33 -16.35 20.03
CA ARG A 460 -10.12 -17.17 19.92
C ARG A 460 -9.01 -16.37 19.25
N PRO A 461 -7.77 -16.43 19.78
CA PRO A 461 -6.66 -15.65 19.23
C PRO A 461 -6.29 -16.09 17.80
N PHE A 462 -5.75 -15.15 17.03
CA PHE A 462 -5.32 -15.31 15.64
C PHE A 462 -3.81 -15.58 15.55
N ASP A 463 -3.42 -16.34 14.52
CA ASP A 463 -2.02 -16.56 14.19
C ASP A 463 -1.43 -15.37 13.44
N VAL A 464 -2.24 -14.74 12.58
CA VAL A 464 -1.81 -13.61 11.75
C VAL A 464 -2.88 -12.52 11.79
N VAL A 465 -2.45 -11.30 12.10
CA VAL A 465 -3.20 -10.08 11.83
C VAL A 465 -2.53 -9.41 10.63
N ILE A 466 -3.26 -9.27 9.54
CA ILE A 466 -2.80 -8.56 8.34
C ILE A 466 -3.75 -7.40 8.06
N MET A 467 -3.27 -6.17 7.97
CA MET A 467 -4.16 -5.02 7.89
C MET A 467 -3.57 -3.82 7.16
N ASN A 468 -4.47 -3.00 6.63
CA ASN A 468 -4.20 -1.63 6.21
C ASN A 468 -5.20 -0.71 6.91
N PRO A 469 -4.95 -0.29 8.16
CA PRO A 469 -5.92 0.44 8.96
C PRO A 469 -6.18 1.84 8.41
N PRO A 470 -7.36 2.42 8.67
CA PRO A 470 -7.74 3.74 8.18
C PRO A 470 -6.81 4.85 8.69
N VAL A 471 -6.23 5.66 7.79
CA VAL A 471 -5.12 6.60 8.11
C VAL A 471 -5.57 8.05 8.31
N ALA A 472 -6.83 8.41 8.10
CA ALA A 472 -7.18 9.80 7.87
C ALA A 472 -7.67 10.58 9.09
N ARG A 473 -7.01 11.71 9.42
CA ARG A 473 -7.55 12.79 10.29
C ARG A 473 -8.86 13.40 9.75
N ASN A 474 -9.04 13.38 8.44
CA ASN A 474 -10.25 13.82 7.73
C ASN A 474 -10.82 12.63 6.96
N ASP A 475 -11.05 11.52 7.64
CA ASP A 475 -11.67 10.37 7.04
C ASP A 475 -13.01 10.82 6.41
N PRO A 476 -13.21 10.60 5.12
CA PRO A 476 -14.50 10.84 4.49
C PRO A 476 -15.64 10.10 5.18
N ARG A 477 -15.36 8.96 5.82
CA ARG A 477 -16.31 8.26 6.69
C ARG A 477 -16.79 9.13 7.85
N ASN A 478 -15.96 9.97 8.41
CA ASN A 478 -16.37 10.99 9.39
C ASN A 478 -17.20 12.14 8.78
N ARG A 479 -17.17 12.32 7.45
CA ARG A 479 -18.06 13.26 6.75
C ARG A 479 -19.46 12.71 6.54
N GLN A 480 -19.64 11.40 6.68
CA GLN A 480 -20.95 10.74 6.60
C GLN A 480 -21.88 11.20 7.70
N TYR A 481 -21.31 11.54 8.85
CA TYR A 481 -22.08 11.94 10.01
C TYR A 481 -22.15 13.48 10.14
N ASP A 482 -23.24 13.97 10.68
CA ASP A 482 -23.33 15.34 11.15
C ASP A 482 -22.34 15.57 12.32
N SER A 483 -22.16 16.79 12.74
CA SER A 483 -21.21 17.13 13.80
C SER A 483 -21.51 16.43 15.14
N ARG A 484 -22.80 16.16 15.43
CA ARG A 484 -23.21 15.46 16.66
C ARG A 484 -22.84 14.00 16.59
N SER A 485 -23.19 13.34 15.49
CA SER A 485 -22.90 11.92 15.25
C SER A 485 -21.41 11.63 15.24
N ARG A 486 -20.60 12.50 14.59
CA ARG A 486 -19.12 12.41 14.66
C ARG A 486 -18.61 12.54 16.10
N GLY A 487 -19.19 13.45 16.88
CA GLY A 487 -18.83 13.61 18.29
C GLY A 487 -19.14 12.37 19.13
N LEU A 488 -20.19 11.61 18.79
CA LEU A 488 -20.52 10.36 19.46
C LEU A 488 -19.48 9.27 19.16
N VAL A 489 -19.10 9.08 17.90
CA VAL A 489 -18.07 8.10 17.50
C VAL A 489 -16.73 8.45 18.15
N GLN A 490 -16.29 9.71 18.07
CA GLN A 490 -15.04 10.15 18.72
C GLN A 490 -15.06 9.95 20.23
N ARG A 491 -16.21 10.14 20.87
CA ARG A 491 -16.38 9.84 22.31
C ARG A 491 -16.21 8.35 22.57
N ARG A 492 -16.81 7.49 21.74
CA ARG A 492 -16.69 6.04 21.88
C ARG A 492 -15.23 5.58 21.70
N GLU A 493 -14.53 6.08 20.68
CA GLU A 493 -13.12 5.83 20.48
C GLU A 493 -12.26 6.28 21.70
N ALA A 494 -12.58 7.43 22.27
CA ALA A 494 -11.91 7.92 23.48
C ALA A 494 -12.21 7.05 24.71
N GLU A 495 -13.45 6.55 24.87
CA GLU A 495 -13.82 5.61 25.92
C GLU A 495 -13.02 4.30 25.80
N ILE A 496 -12.91 3.74 24.59
CA ILE A 496 -12.08 2.55 24.32
C ILE A 496 -10.63 2.81 24.68
N ALA A 497 -10.08 3.98 24.30
CA ALA A 497 -8.74 4.38 24.69
C ALA A 497 -8.58 4.50 26.21
N ASP A 498 -9.55 5.05 26.91
CA ASP A 498 -9.53 5.22 28.36
C ASP A 498 -9.59 3.88 29.11
N LEU A 499 -10.24 2.85 28.56
CA LEU A 499 -10.18 1.50 29.10
C LEU A 499 -8.73 0.96 29.17
N LEU A 500 -7.91 1.29 28.16
CA LEU A 500 -6.47 0.94 28.16
C LEU A 500 -5.69 1.66 29.25
N ARG A 501 -6.05 2.90 29.61
CA ARG A 501 -5.32 3.71 30.61
C ARG A 501 -5.15 3.00 31.95
N GLY A 502 -6.21 2.32 32.40
CA GLY A 502 -6.21 1.58 33.66
C GLY A 502 -5.51 0.23 33.62
N ARG A 503 -5.37 -0.36 32.44
CA ARG A 503 -4.89 -1.74 32.26
C ARG A 503 -3.53 -1.84 31.58
N ASP A 504 -3.26 -1.00 30.62
CA ASP A 504 -1.99 -0.94 29.87
C ASP A 504 -1.61 0.51 29.54
N SER A 505 -0.87 1.15 30.45
CA SER A 505 -0.48 2.55 30.28
C SER A 505 0.44 2.78 29.05
N ASN A 506 1.16 1.76 28.57
CA ASN A 506 2.01 1.87 27.40
C ASN A 506 1.16 1.83 26.12
N ALA A 507 0.16 0.96 26.05
CA ALA A 507 -0.82 0.94 24.99
C ALA A 507 -1.59 2.27 24.92
N PHE A 508 -2.02 2.80 26.06
CA PHE A 508 -2.70 4.11 26.12
C PHE A 508 -1.82 5.25 25.59
N LYS A 509 -0.54 5.30 25.97
CA LYS A 509 0.41 6.32 25.49
C LYS A 509 0.69 6.22 23.98
N ALA A 510 0.56 5.03 23.39
CA ALA A 510 0.73 4.79 21.96
C ALA A 510 -0.38 5.42 21.11
N ILE A 511 -1.52 5.75 21.72
CA ILE A 511 -2.69 6.28 21.00
C ILE A 511 -2.53 7.79 20.77
N ASP A 512 -2.65 8.19 19.52
CA ASP A 512 -2.89 9.58 19.12
C ASP A 512 -4.39 9.79 18.97
N HIS A 513 -5.02 10.43 19.95
CA HIS A 513 -6.48 10.70 19.95
C HIS A 513 -6.97 11.48 18.72
N SER A 514 -6.07 12.09 17.95
CA SER A 514 -6.40 12.74 16.68
C SER A 514 -6.32 11.80 15.48
N ASN A 515 -5.91 10.54 15.68
CA ASN A 515 -5.69 9.54 14.63
C ASN A 515 -6.15 8.15 15.08
N PRO A 516 -7.38 7.73 14.74
CA PRO A 516 -7.96 6.46 15.16
C PRO A 516 -7.15 5.24 14.70
N ARG A 517 -6.30 5.37 13.66
CA ARG A 517 -5.38 4.31 13.24
C ARG A 517 -4.54 3.77 14.40
N THR A 518 -4.10 4.63 15.30
CA THR A 518 -3.23 4.24 16.41
C THR A 518 -3.89 3.30 17.41
N LEU A 519 -5.23 3.17 17.40
CA LEU A 519 -5.97 2.16 18.17
C LEU A 519 -5.85 0.75 17.58
N PHE A 520 -5.51 0.63 16.28
CA PHE A 520 -5.38 -0.67 15.64
C PHE A 520 -4.10 -1.43 16.07
N SER A 521 -3.06 -0.75 16.53
CA SER A 521 -1.88 -1.40 17.10
C SER A 521 -2.20 -2.15 18.41
N PRO A 522 -2.89 -1.56 19.42
CA PRO A 522 -3.40 -2.30 20.57
C PRO A 522 -4.46 -3.37 20.21
N LEU A 523 -5.30 -3.11 19.23
CA LEU A 523 -6.26 -4.11 18.74
C LEU A 523 -5.54 -5.34 18.19
N ALA A 524 -4.51 -5.15 17.35
CA ALA A 524 -3.71 -6.24 16.82
C ALA A 524 -3.00 -7.04 17.94
N ASP A 525 -2.48 -6.35 18.97
CA ASP A 525 -1.91 -6.99 20.15
C ASP A 525 -2.93 -7.87 20.88
N ALA A 526 -4.16 -7.38 21.05
CA ALA A 526 -5.24 -8.12 21.71
C ALA A 526 -5.74 -9.32 20.89
N LEU A 527 -5.74 -9.22 19.57
CA LEU A 527 -6.23 -10.29 18.69
C LEU A 527 -5.21 -11.41 18.48
N LEU A 528 -3.92 -11.14 18.58
CA LEU A 528 -2.86 -12.10 18.26
C LEU A 528 -2.60 -13.10 19.39
N LYS A 529 -2.22 -14.33 19.02
CA LYS A 529 -1.67 -15.32 19.94
C LYS A 529 -0.50 -14.76 20.74
N GLY A 530 -0.35 -15.22 21.97
CA GLY A 530 0.75 -14.84 22.84
C GLY A 530 2.13 -15.37 22.40
N SER A 531 2.15 -16.49 21.63
CA SER A 531 3.34 -17.06 21.01
C SER A 531 3.16 -17.16 19.51
N ASP A 532 4.20 -16.93 18.74
CA ASP A 532 4.29 -17.10 17.27
C ASP A 532 3.30 -16.25 16.45
N GLY A 533 2.53 -15.35 17.09
CA GLY A 533 1.61 -14.45 16.41
C GLY A 533 2.35 -13.44 15.51
N VAL A 534 1.80 -13.20 14.31
CA VAL A 534 2.38 -12.33 13.27
C VAL A 534 1.49 -11.12 13.05
N LEU A 535 2.08 -9.94 13.15
CA LEU A 535 1.49 -8.67 12.70
C LEU A 535 2.09 -8.27 11.36
N ALA A 536 1.25 -8.02 10.38
CA ALA A 536 1.62 -7.48 9.09
C ALA A 536 0.76 -6.26 8.76
N GLU A 537 1.38 -5.09 8.61
CA GLU A 537 0.65 -3.83 8.54
C GLU A 537 1.20 -2.93 7.44
N VAL A 538 0.28 -2.26 6.71
CA VAL A 538 0.58 -1.10 5.88
C VAL A 538 0.39 0.15 6.73
N LEU A 539 1.42 0.97 6.85
CA LEU A 539 1.36 2.17 7.69
C LEU A 539 2.05 3.36 7.03
N PRO A 540 1.63 4.59 7.37
CA PRO A 540 2.33 5.79 6.91
C PRO A 540 3.78 5.77 7.40
N THR A 541 4.73 6.08 6.52
CA THR A 541 6.16 6.16 6.91
C THR A 541 6.38 7.20 8.01
N THR A 542 5.51 8.20 8.13
CA THR A 542 5.55 9.17 9.24
C THR A 542 5.34 8.52 10.61
N SER A 543 4.60 7.41 10.71
CA SER A 543 4.49 6.65 11.98
C SER A 543 5.84 6.08 12.42
N LEU A 544 6.71 5.74 11.46
CA LEU A 544 8.05 5.19 11.74
C LEU A 544 9.06 6.27 12.17
N THR A 545 8.80 7.53 11.85
CA THR A 545 9.84 8.56 11.86
C THR A 545 9.45 9.84 12.57
N ALA A 546 8.15 10.21 12.60
CA ALA A 546 7.70 11.42 13.28
C ALA A 546 7.80 11.30 14.82
N VAL A 547 7.98 12.45 15.48
CA VAL A 547 8.02 12.54 16.95
C VAL A 547 6.70 12.04 17.56
N SER A 548 5.57 12.37 16.96
CA SER A 548 4.23 11.92 17.40
C SER A 548 4.06 10.40 17.42
N GLY A 549 4.77 9.65 16.56
CA GLY A 549 4.75 8.19 16.50
C GLY A 549 5.68 7.49 17.51
N LEU A 550 6.43 8.23 18.34
CA LEU A 550 7.44 7.63 19.23
C LEU A 550 6.86 6.59 20.19
N TYR A 551 5.75 6.90 20.83
CA TYR A 551 5.15 5.98 21.80
C TYR A 551 4.52 4.75 21.15
N GLU A 552 3.97 4.89 19.94
CA GLU A 552 3.48 3.75 19.15
C GLU A 552 4.64 2.83 18.75
N ARG A 553 5.76 3.38 18.28
CA ARG A 553 6.95 2.58 17.96
C ARG A 553 7.50 1.81 19.18
N ARG A 554 7.54 2.46 20.34
CA ARG A 554 7.95 1.81 21.60
C ARG A 554 6.98 0.71 22.01
N PHE A 555 5.67 0.97 21.93
CA PHE A 555 4.65 -0.04 22.19
C PHE A 555 4.81 -1.26 21.28
N LEU A 556 4.97 -1.04 19.97
CA LEU A 556 5.18 -2.13 19.01
C LEU A 556 6.48 -2.90 19.33
N ALA A 557 7.57 -2.22 19.65
CA ALA A 557 8.83 -2.85 19.99
C ALA A 557 8.79 -3.59 21.35
N ASP A 558 7.98 -3.14 22.31
CA ASP A 558 7.76 -3.85 23.58
C ASP A 558 6.97 -5.16 23.41
N ARG A 559 6.04 -5.20 22.45
CA ARG A 559 5.11 -6.32 22.21
C ARG A 559 5.61 -7.30 21.17
N PHE A 560 6.42 -6.84 20.22
CA PHE A 560 6.79 -7.59 19.03
C PHE A 560 8.28 -7.46 18.74
N GLN A 561 8.87 -8.54 18.24
CA GLN A 561 10.10 -8.48 17.46
C GLN A 561 9.75 -7.87 16.09
N ILE A 562 10.20 -6.65 15.85
CA ILE A 562 10.09 -6.03 14.53
C ILE A 562 11.07 -6.74 13.60
N GLU A 563 10.56 -7.55 12.66
CA GLU A 563 11.42 -8.36 11.79
C GLU A 563 11.88 -7.58 10.57
N THR A 564 10.91 -7.00 9.85
CA THR A 564 11.18 -6.36 8.56
C THR A 564 10.32 -5.12 8.40
N ILE A 565 10.95 -4.04 7.99
CA ILE A 565 10.29 -2.81 7.54
C ILE A 565 10.68 -2.58 6.08
N VAL A 566 9.68 -2.49 5.19
CA VAL A 566 9.89 -2.22 3.77
C VAL A 566 9.44 -0.80 3.47
N THR A 567 10.32 0.02 2.92
CA THR A 567 10.04 1.43 2.59
C THR A 567 10.35 1.69 1.12
N SER A 568 9.43 2.35 0.41
CA SER A 568 9.70 2.73 -0.98
C SER A 568 10.54 4.00 -1.06
N HIS A 569 11.66 3.91 -1.71
CA HIS A 569 12.51 5.01 -2.15
C HIS A 569 12.42 5.26 -3.67
N ASP A 570 11.45 4.61 -4.33
CA ASP A 570 11.12 4.85 -5.74
C ASP A 570 10.63 6.30 -5.89
N PRO A 571 11.30 7.13 -6.70
CA PRO A 571 10.88 8.52 -6.89
C PRO A 571 9.53 8.69 -7.57
N GLN A 572 9.06 7.66 -8.28
CA GLN A 572 7.81 7.69 -9.04
C GLN A 572 6.64 7.08 -8.24
N ARG A 573 6.94 6.18 -7.30
CA ARG A 573 5.91 5.45 -6.55
C ARG A 573 6.31 5.23 -5.09
N MET A 574 5.82 6.09 -4.21
CA MET A 574 6.17 6.09 -2.78
C MET A 574 5.22 5.28 -1.90
N ASN A 575 4.06 4.93 -2.40
CA ASN A 575 2.96 4.34 -1.65
C ASN A 575 2.68 2.91 -2.09
N PHE A 576 2.22 2.13 -1.15
CA PHE A 576 1.84 0.74 -1.30
C PHE A 576 0.33 0.57 -1.52
N SER A 577 -0.45 1.62 -1.25
CA SER A 577 -1.89 1.68 -1.50
C SER A 577 -2.20 2.49 -2.76
N GLU A 578 -3.39 2.28 -3.31
CA GLU A 578 -3.94 3.12 -4.36
C GLU A 578 -4.56 4.39 -3.76
N ASN A 579 -4.49 5.49 -4.48
CA ASN A 579 -5.05 6.79 -4.07
C ASN A 579 -4.45 7.42 -2.79
N SER A 580 -3.38 6.86 -2.24
CA SER A 580 -2.64 7.48 -1.14
C SER A 580 -1.72 8.59 -1.66
N THR A 581 -1.73 9.73 -0.98
CA THR A 581 -0.81 10.87 -1.25
C THR A 581 0.36 10.92 -0.27
N ILE A 582 0.41 9.98 0.67
CA ILE A 582 1.39 9.89 1.75
C ILE A 582 2.32 8.72 1.46
N GLN A 583 3.59 8.85 1.79
CA GLN A 583 4.51 7.71 1.75
C GLN A 583 4.08 6.66 2.77
N GLU A 584 4.05 5.41 2.33
CA GLU A 584 3.72 4.26 3.15
C GLU A 584 4.91 3.32 3.31
N SER A 585 4.81 2.44 4.29
CA SER A 585 5.77 1.38 4.59
C SER A 585 5.03 0.10 4.94
N LEU A 586 5.69 -1.05 4.75
CA LEU A 586 5.19 -2.34 5.18
C LEU A 586 5.94 -2.76 6.43
N LEU A 587 5.22 -3.15 7.45
CA LEU A 587 5.74 -3.67 8.71
C LEU A 587 5.40 -5.15 8.83
N VAL A 588 6.39 -5.97 9.15
CA VAL A 588 6.20 -7.35 9.59
C VAL A 588 6.87 -7.54 10.94
N ALA A 589 6.08 -7.94 11.92
CA ALA A 589 6.49 -8.16 13.29
C ALA A 589 5.94 -9.47 13.84
N ARG A 590 6.64 -10.10 14.77
CA ARG A 590 6.21 -11.37 15.39
C ARG A 590 6.25 -11.26 16.91
N ARG A 591 5.49 -12.09 17.59
CA ARG A 591 5.69 -12.24 19.03
C ARG A 591 7.16 -12.56 19.32
N PRO A 592 7.74 -11.95 20.37
CA PRO A 592 9.15 -12.12 20.66
C PRO A 592 9.48 -13.56 21.02
N GLY A 593 10.56 -14.07 20.44
CA GLY A 593 11.20 -15.31 20.82
C GLY A 593 12.14 -15.10 22.03
N PRO A 594 12.93 -16.10 22.37
CA PRO A 594 13.87 -16.02 23.50
C PRO A 594 15.01 -15.03 23.28
N GLU A 595 15.29 -14.67 22.04
CA GLU A 595 16.36 -13.76 21.65
C GLU A 595 15.85 -12.66 20.73
N TRP A 596 16.26 -11.41 21.03
CA TRP A 596 15.99 -10.27 20.17
C TRP A 596 16.99 -10.20 19.01
N ARG A 597 16.49 -9.94 17.82
CA ARG A 597 17.29 -9.84 16.59
C ARG A 597 17.25 -8.41 16.03
N PRO A 598 18.27 -8.00 15.28
CA PRO A 598 18.22 -6.74 14.55
C PRO A 598 17.02 -6.71 13.58
N THR A 599 16.40 -5.54 13.47
CA THR A 599 15.36 -5.29 12.49
C THR A 599 15.95 -5.07 11.12
N ARG A 600 15.33 -5.63 10.09
CA ARG A 600 15.73 -5.47 8.70
C ARG A 600 14.98 -4.31 8.06
N PHE A 601 15.70 -3.30 7.60
CA PHE A 601 15.16 -2.23 6.78
C PHE A 601 15.45 -2.54 5.31
N VAL A 602 14.39 -2.73 4.55
CA VAL A 602 14.41 -2.99 3.12
C VAL A 602 13.98 -1.73 2.39
N SER A 603 14.92 -1.08 1.74
CA SER A 603 14.71 0.16 0.99
C SER A 603 14.55 -0.17 -0.49
N ILE A 604 13.32 -0.07 -1.02
CA ILE A 604 13.02 -0.38 -2.42
C ILE A 604 13.29 0.85 -3.28
N SER A 605 14.19 0.75 -4.26
CA SER A 605 14.46 1.81 -5.25
C SER A 605 13.54 1.76 -6.46
N ARG A 606 12.91 0.61 -6.68
CA ARG A 606 11.95 0.34 -7.75
C ARG A 606 10.83 -0.56 -7.22
N MET A 607 9.61 -0.07 -7.28
CA MET A 607 8.45 -0.86 -6.87
C MET A 607 8.19 -2.03 -7.82
N PRO A 608 7.72 -3.18 -7.32
CA PRO A 608 7.24 -4.26 -8.16
C PRO A 608 6.11 -3.77 -9.08
N ARG A 609 6.17 -4.14 -10.35
CA ARG A 609 5.18 -3.76 -11.36
C ARG A 609 3.97 -4.68 -11.36
N ASP A 610 4.18 -5.94 -11.02
CA ASP A 610 3.17 -6.99 -11.07
C ASP A 610 3.38 -8.03 -9.96
N ALA A 611 2.46 -8.98 -9.87
CA ALA A 611 2.49 -10.07 -8.89
C ALA A 611 3.75 -10.94 -8.99
N HIS A 612 4.26 -11.18 -10.18
CA HIS A 612 5.49 -11.97 -10.38
C HIS A 612 6.70 -11.29 -9.75
N GLU A 613 6.86 -9.98 -10.00
CA GLU A 613 7.93 -9.20 -9.39
C GLU A 613 7.80 -9.14 -7.86
N ALA A 614 6.56 -9.05 -7.33
CA ALA A 614 6.32 -9.09 -5.89
C ALA A 614 6.75 -10.44 -5.28
N VAL A 615 6.46 -11.56 -5.95
CA VAL A 615 6.91 -12.90 -5.54
C VAL A 615 8.44 -12.97 -5.53
N LEU A 616 9.10 -12.55 -6.61
CA LEU A 616 10.57 -12.58 -6.70
C LEU A 616 11.22 -11.72 -5.60
N LEU A 617 10.70 -10.51 -5.40
CA LEU A 617 11.20 -9.61 -4.36
C LEU A 617 10.99 -10.20 -2.97
N SER A 618 9.78 -10.70 -2.67
CA SER A 618 9.49 -11.33 -1.36
C SER A 618 10.38 -12.54 -1.09
N ASP A 619 10.64 -13.36 -2.10
CA ASP A 619 11.50 -14.54 -1.94
C ASP A 619 12.96 -14.13 -1.68
N ARG A 620 13.49 -13.11 -2.34
CA ARG A 620 14.82 -12.57 -2.06
C ARG A 620 14.91 -12.01 -0.64
N ILE A 621 13.92 -11.22 -0.23
CA ILE A 621 13.86 -10.69 1.14
C ILE A 621 13.82 -11.83 2.16
N ASN A 622 12.94 -12.81 1.99
CA ASN A 622 12.79 -13.93 2.92
C ASN A 622 14.06 -14.81 3.02
N ARG A 623 14.75 -15.04 1.89
CA ARG A 623 15.99 -15.82 1.85
C ARG A 623 17.25 -15.02 2.17
N ARG A 624 17.11 -13.72 2.46
CA ARG A 624 18.23 -12.80 2.70
C ARG A 624 19.24 -12.78 1.54
N GLU A 625 18.72 -12.81 0.33
CA GLU A 625 19.54 -12.72 -0.89
C GLU A 625 19.72 -11.24 -1.28
N PRO A 626 20.81 -10.87 -1.95
CA PRO A 626 21.01 -9.50 -2.45
C PRO A 626 19.82 -9.05 -3.30
N LEU A 627 19.32 -7.84 -3.04
CA LEU A 627 18.14 -7.31 -3.74
C LEU A 627 18.45 -6.84 -5.17
N GLY A 628 19.73 -6.57 -5.48
CA GLY A 628 20.14 -6.06 -6.80
C GLY A 628 19.42 -4.76 -7.14
N ASP A 629 18.86 -4.68 -8.34
CA ASP A 629 18.16 -3.49 -8.85
C ASP A 629 16.88 -3.13 -8.06
N TRP A 630 16.39 -4.05 -7.21
CA TRP A 630 15.19 -3.80 -6.43
C TRP A 630 15.41 -2.82 -5.29
N GLY A 631 16.61 -2.82 -4.69
CA GLY A 631 16.86 -1.98 -3.54
C GLY A 631 18.08 -2.40 -2.72
N SER A 632 18.12 -1.87 -1.52
CA SER A 632 19.13 -2.17 -0.50
C SER A 632 18.47 -2.70 0.77
N GLU A 633 19.28 -3.38 1.58
CA GLU A 633 18.88 -3.88 2.90
C GLU A 633 19.96 -3.55 3.90
N HIS A 634 19.58 -3.14 5.11
CA HIS A 634 20.48 -3.02 6.23
C HIS A 634 19.81 -3.44 7.53
N ALA A 635 20.62 -3.93 8.46
CA ALA A 635 20.18 -4.36 9.76
C ALA A 635 20.30 -3.20 10.78
N TRP A 636 19.23 -2.96 11.55
CA TRP A 636 19.20 -1.93 12.58
C TRP A 636 19.18 -2.58 13.96
N PRO A 637 20.05 -2.20 14.87
CA PRO A 637 20.20 -2.88 16.16
C PRO A 637 18.93 -2.77 17.01
N TRP A 638 18.59 -3.85 17.71
CA TRP A 638 17.41 -3.92 18.56
C TRP A 638 17.32 -2.79 19.62
N PRO A 639 18.38 -2.40 20.33
CA PRO A 639 18.30 -1.32 21.31
C PRO A 639 17.79 0.01 20.75
N GLN A 640 18.14 0.33 19.50
CA GLN A 640 17.64 1.51 18.79
C GLN A 640 16.15 1.36 18.47
N ILE A 641 15.73 0.20 17.96
CA ILE A 641 14.33 -0.13 17.69
C ILE A 641 13.49 0.01 18.95
N HIS A 642 13.94 -0.56 20.06
CA HIS A 642 13.26 -0.50 21.35
C HIS A 642 13.23 0.93 21.92
N ALA A 643 14.24 1.74 21.70
CA ALA A 643 14.23 3.15 22.01
C ALA A 643 13.27 3.99 21.17
N GLY A 644 12.71 3.40 20.10
CA GLY A 644 11.82 4.06 19.13
C GLY A 644 12.59 4.81 18.03
N ASP A 645 13.89 4.56 17.88
CA ASP A 645 14.68 5.08 16.76
C ASP A 645 14.59 4.13 15.58
N TRP A 646 13.67 4.46 14.66
CA TRP A 646 13.45 3.76 13.39
C TRP A 646 13.85 4.64 12.20
N SER A 647 14.81 5.53 12.42
CA SER A 647 15.27 6.54 11.44
C SER A 647 15.87 5.92 10.18
N ALA A 648 16.30 4.67 10.25
CA ALA A 648 16.76 3.91 9.10
C ALA A 648 15.74 3.88 7.94
N ALA A 649 14.43 4.00 8.21
CA ALA A 649 13.37 4.07 7.21
C ALA A 649 13.47 5.29 6.27
N HIS A 650 14.21 6.34 6.64
CA HIS A 650 14.33 7.56 5.84
C HIS A 650 15.30 7.44 4.67
N PHE A 651 16.27 6.52 4.74
CA PHE A 651 17.39 6.45 3.83
C PHE A 651 17.41 5.15 3.02
N TYR A 652 17.77 5.29 1.77
CA TYR A 652 18.08 4.14 0.91
C TYR A 652 19.43 3.54 1.30
N ASP A 653 20.41 4.39 1.62
CA ASP A 653 21.75 4.00 2.05
C ASP A 653 21.81 3.91 3.58
N GLY A 654 22.07 2.71 4.12
CA GLY A 654 22.17 2.45 5.54
C GLY A 654 23.28 3.27 6.23
N VAL A 655 24.37 3.63 5.53
CA VAL A 655 25.44 4.48 6.09
C VAL A 655 24.93 5.87 6.45
N LEU A 656 23.95 6.41 5.71
CA LEU A 656 23.34 7.70 6.04
C LEU A 656 22.43 7.61 7.27
N ALA A 657 21.77 6.47 7.47
CA ALA A 657 21.01 6.21 8.70
C ALA A 657 21.93 6.13 9.92
N ASP A 658 23.05 5.38 9.80
CA ASP A 658 24.07 5.32 10.84
C ASP A 658 24.66 6.70 11.15
N ALA A 659 24.88 7.52 10.11
CA ALA A 659 25.37 8.89 10.26
C ALA A 659 24.43 9.78 11.08
N VAL A 660 23.12 9.69 10.83
CA VAL A 660 22.12 10.45 11.64
C VAL A 660 22.10 9.96 13.08
N HIS A 661 22.12 8.65 13.27
CA HIS A 661 22.21 8.08 14.63
C HIS A 661 23.49 8.56 15.36
N GLN A 662 24.62 8.54 14.67
CA GLN A 662 25.88 9.06 15.18
C GLN A 662 25.77 10.55 15.57
N LEU A 663 25.16 11.39 14.73
CA LEU A 663 24.93 12.80 15.04
C LEU A 663 24.08 12.99 16.32
N GLY A 664 23.05 12.16 16.51
CA GLY A 664 22.18 12.20 17.68
C GLY A 664 22.83 11.69 18.96
N THR A 665 23.90 10.90 18.86
CA THR A 665 24.58 10.24 20.00
C THR A 665 26.01 10.73 20.25
N LEU A 666 26.38 11.86 19.66
CA LEU A 666 27.73 12.44 19.85
C LEU A 666 28.04 12.66 21.32
N GLU A 667 29.25 12.25 21.73
CA GLU A 667 29.76 12.47 23.09
C GLU A 667 29.70 13.94 23.48
N GLY A 668 29.25 14.21 24.71
CA GLY A 668 29.09 15.57 25.22
C GLY A 668 27.85 16.31 24.70
N ALA A 669 26.88 15.60 24.09
CA ALA A 669 25.62 16.16 23.59
C ALA A 669 25.84 17.48 22.77
N ARG A 670 26.76 17.41 21.79
CA ARG A 670 27.21 18.60 21.01
C ARG A 670 26.10 19.22 20.18
N LEU A 671 25.04 18.46 19.92
CA LEU A 671 23.85 18.89 19.22
C LEU A 671 22.66 18.91 20.19
N ALA A 672 21.75 19.85 19.96
CA ALA A 672 20.47 19.94 20.66
C ALA A 672 19.33 20.18 19.64
N PRO A 673 18.07 19.86 19.98
CA PRO A 673 16.93 20.24 19.17
C PRO A 673 16.88 21.77 18.96
N ALA A 674 16.61 22.21 17.74
CA ALA A 674 16.52 23.65 17.42
C ALA A 674 15.49 24.37 18.29
N GLY A 675 14.39 23.68 18.67
CA GLY A 675 13.35 24.24 19.54
C GLY A 675 13.78 24.52 20.97
N ASP A 676 14.87 23.91 21.45
CA ASP A 676 15.43 24.18 22.78
C ASP A 676 16.28 25.45 22.80
N LEU A 677 16.81 25.85 21.64
CA LEU A 677 17.74 26.97 21.48
C LEU A 677 17.11 28.17 20.74
N CYS A 678 16.01 27.94 20.01
CA CYS A 678 15.41 28.93 19.14
C CYS A 678 13.88 28.89 19.19
N TYR A 679 13.26 30.03 18.97
CA TYR A 679 11.86 30.13 18.59
C TYR A 679 11.76 29.85 17.08
N VAL A 680 10.96 28.86 16.71
CA VAL A 680 10.71 28.45 15.31
C VAL A 680 9.23 28.68 15.04
N GLU A 681 8.89 29.85 14.51
CA GLU A 681 7.52 30.34 14.27
C GLU A 681 7.50 31.45 13.21
N PRO A 682 6.37 31.75 12.53
CA PRO A 682 5.08 31.04 12.56
C PRO A 682 5.03 29.86 11.60
N SER A 683 3.94 29.07 11.68
CA SER A 683 3.66 28.04 10.67
C SER A 683 3.25 28.63 9.33
N ALA A 684 3.53 27.90 8.24
CA ALA A 684 3.11 28.27 6.90
C ALA A 684 1.61 28.57 6.78
N ASP A 685 0.76 27.76 7.44
CA ASP A 685 -0.69 27.94 7.39
C ASP A 685 -1.13 29.25 8.06
N ARG A 686 -0.56 29.60 9.20
CA ARG A 686 -0.85 30.91 9.84
C ARG A 686 -0.46 32.08 8.96
N VAL A 687 0.67 31.97 8.25
CA VAL A 687 1.10 33.02 7.30
C VAL A 687 0.12 33.12 6.13
N ARG A 688 -0.22 32.00 5.50
CA ARG A 688 -1.15 31.94 4.38
C ARG A 688 -2.55 32.46 4.74
N ASP A 689 -3.05 32.12 5.92
CA ASP A 689 -4.39 32.49 6.37
C ASP A 689 -4.47 33.96 6.81
N THR A 690 -3.31 34.59 7.08
CA THR A 690 -3.23 35.99 7.51
C THR A 690 -2.88 36.92 6.38
N PHE A 691 -2.02 36.53 5.46
CA PHE A 691 -1.52 37.40 4.39
C PHE A 691 -2.00 36.96 3.02
N SER A 692 -2.08 37.90 2.10
CA SER A 692 -2.28 37.65 0.66
C SER A 692 -1.24 38.38 -0.17
N PRO A 693 -0.74 37.78 -1.26
CA PRO A 693 0.03 38.51 -2.27
C PRO A 693 -0.80 39.66 -2.84
N VAL A 694 -0.25 40.83 -2.90
CA VAL A 694 -0.95 42.05 -3.38
C VAL A 694 -0.07 42.78 -4.42
N PRO A 695 -0.66 43.31 -5.50
CA PRO A 695 -0.03 44.34 -6.29
C PRO A 695 0.27 45.57 -5.41
N ALA A 696 1.49 46.10 -5.49
CA ALA A 696 2.00 47.12 -4.55
C ALA A 696 1.20 48.41 -4.48
N ALA A 697 0.24 48.68 -5.38
CA ALA A 697 -0.55 49.89 -5.48
C ALA A 697 -1.81 49.95 -4.59
N ASP A 698 -2.32 48.81 -4.09
CA ASP A 698 -3.68 48.72 -3.53
C ASP A 698 -3.75 48.44 -2.02
N ALA A 699 -2.61 48.33 -1.33
CA ALA A 699 -2.61 47.94 0.08
C ALA A 699 -2.30 49.12 1.03
N PRO A 700 -2.98 49.26 2.19
CA PRO A 700 -2.72 50.30 3.18
C PRO A 700 -1.29 50.21 3.77
N TRP A 701 -0.75 49.00 3.83
CA TRP A 701 0.65 48.72 4.13
C TRP A 701 1.04 47.33 3.60
N THR A 702 2.32 47.13 3.28
CA THR A 702 2.89 45.87 2.79
C THR A 702 4.09 45.45 3.63
N CYS A 703 4.29 44.17 3.71
CA CYS A 703 5.44 43.56 4.37
C CYS A 703 6.26 42.76 3.33
N PRO A 704 7.57 42.98 3.22
CA PRO A 704 8.44 42.12 2.38
C PRO A 704 8.53 40.73 3.01
N MET A 705 8.39 39.72 2.17
CA MET A 705 8.34 38.32 2.62
C MET A 705 9.09 37.40 1.66
N LEU A 706 9.55 36.23 2.19
CA LEU A 706 9.96 35.09 1.41
C LEU A 706 8.78 34.13 1.27
N TRP A 707 8.09 34.19 0.12
CA TRP A 707 6.86 33.46 -0.10
C TRP A 707 7.11 32.06 -0.69
N GLU A 708 7.94 31.98 -1.72
CA GLU A 708 8.20 30.75 -2.44
C GLU A 708 9.59 30.17 -2.13
N HIS A 709 9.74 28.87 -2.27
CA HIS A 709 11.04 28.22 -2.36
C HIS A 709 11.36 27.97 -3.84
N SER A 710 12.08 28.92 -4.47
CA SER A 710 12.55 28.81 -5.84
C SER A 710 14.01 28.33 -5.87
N PRO A 711 14.27 27.06 -6.23
CA PRO A 711 15.64 26.54 -6.32
C PRO A 711 16.52 27.26 -7.34
N GLU A 712 15.92 27.87 -8.36
CA GLU A 712 16.59 28.62 -9.42
C GLU A 712 17.00 30.03 -8.96
N ALA A 713 16.16 30.67 -8.15
CA ALA A 713 16.42 32.00 -7.63
C ALA A 713 17.30 31.98 -6.36
N GLN A 714 17.09 30.97 -5.50
CA GLN A 714 17.78 30.84 -4.22
C GLN A 714 19.05 29.99 -4.37
N VAL A 715 20.11 30.62 -4.91
CA VAL A 715 21.37 29.89 -5.17
C VAL A 715 22.45 30.16 -4.12
N THR A 716 22.28 31.19 -3.29
CA THR A 716 23.22 31.58 -2.21
C THR A 716 22.53 31.59 -0.86
N MET A 717 23.29 31.57 0.22
CA MET A 717 22.77 31.65 1.59
C MET A 717 22.23 33.05 1.96
N THR A 718 22.32 34.03 1.08
CA THR A 718 21.76 35.37 1.30
C THR A 718 20.29 35.40 0.92
N GLY A 719 19.40 35.61 1.90
CA GLY A 719 17.95 35.71 1.71
C GLY A 719 17.54 37.08 1.20
N ARG A 720 16.67 37.11 0.17
CA ARG A 720 16.04 38.34 -0.34
C ARG A 720 14.53 38.12 -0.41
N PRO A 721 13.71 39.15 -0.08
CA PRO A 721 12.26 39.01 -0.24
C PRO A 721 11.93 38.84 -1.73
N ASP A 722 10.99 37.94 -2.02
CA ASP A 722 10.52 37.66 -3.39
C ASP A 722 9.16 38.30 -3.68
N ILE A 723 8.42 38.71 -2.64
CA ILE A 723 7.11 39.31 -2.78
C ILE A 723 6.84 40.36 -1.68
N ALA A 724 5.93 41.27 -1.96
CA ALA A 724 5.26 42.10 -0.98
C ALA A 724 3.86 41.49 -0.69
N VAL A 725 3.50 41.39 0.57
CA VAL A 725 2.20 40.86 1.01
C VAL A 725 1.48 41.90 1.86
N ALA A 726 0.15 41.86 1.85
CA ALA A 726 -0.69 42.61 2.76
C ALA A 726 -1.50 41.67 3.64
N PRO A 727 -1.84 42.05 4.88
CA PRO A 727 -2.76 41.29 5.69
C PRO A 727 -4.17 41.31 5.08
N ARG A 728 -4.89 40.23 5.25
CA ARG A 728 -6.32 40.16 4.92
C ARG A 728 -7.09 41.16 5.79
N PRO A 729 -8.19 41.77 5.31
CA PRO A 729 -8.92 42.86 6.02
C PRO A 729 -9.29 42.50 7.46
N ASP A 730 -9.66 41.27 7.75
CA ASP A 730 -10.05 40.79 9.08
C ASP A 730 -8.87 40.32 9.94
N ARG A 731 -7.64 40.39 9.43
CA ARG A 731 -6.42 39.85 10.06
C ARG A 731 -5.34 40.87 10.35
N GLU A 732 -5.61 42.15 10.15
CA GLU A 732 -4.58 43.19 10.26
C GLU A 732 -3.98 43.28 11.67
N ASP A 733 -4.82 43.31 12.69
CA ASP A 733 -4.36 43.35 14.09
C ASP A 733 -3.64 42.07 14.49
N PHE A 734 -4.12 40.93 14.02
CA PHE A 734 -3.46 39.66 14.26
C PHE A 734 -2.06 39.65 13.59
N ALA A 735 -1.93 40.13 12.37
CA ALA A 735 -0.66 40.25 11.68
C ALA A 735 0.33 41.11 12.45
N LYS A 736 -0.08 42.31 12.88
CA LYS A 736 0.77 43.26 13.63
C LYS A 736 1.21 42.72 14.99
N ASN A 737 0.24 42.16 15.74
CA ASN A 737 0.49 41.82 17.15
C ASN A 737 1.09 40.40 17.32
N ASN A 738 0.89 39.49 16.37
CA ASN A 738 1.25 38.08 16.55
C ASN A 738 2.27 37.54 15.55
N LEU A 739 2.35 38.10 14.33
CA LEU A 739 3.21 37.51 13.29
C LEU A 739 4.45 38.37 13.02
N ILE A 740 4.33 39.68 12.84
CA ILE A 740 5.46 40.54 12.45
C ILE A 740 6.60 40.51 13.49
N LYS A 741 6.27 40.36 14.76
CA LYS A 741 7.28 40.25 15.83
C LYS A 741 8.15 39.00 15.69
N ASN A 742 7.69 37.98 14.96
CA ASN A 742 8.42 36.74 14.71
C ASN A 742 9.26 36.81 13.40
N ALA A 743 9.38 37.98 12.77
CA ALA A 743 10.29 38.16 11.65
C ALA A 743 11.74 37.94 12.09
N SER A 744 12.52 37.23 11.28
CA SER A 744 13.91 36.91 11.57
C SER A 744 14.79 37.14 10.34
N ARG A 745 16.09 37.36 10.58
CA ARG A 745 17.08 37.33 9.51
C ARG A 745 17.40 35.92 9.07
N LEU A 746 17.32 34.95 9.99
CA LEU A 746 17.53 33.54 9.72
C LEU A 746 16.20 32.85 9.39
N LEU A 747 16.13 32.21 8.24
CA LEU A 747 14.99 31.43 7.82
C LEU A 747 15.44 30.04 7.33
N VAL A 748 14.69 29.02 7.71
CA VAL A 748 14.87 27.63 7.25
C VAL A 748 13.71 27.22 6.34
N ALA A 749 13.98 26.53 5.24
CA ALA A 749 12.96 26.09 4.32
C ALA A 749 12.05 25.02 4.98
N ASN A 750 10.75 25.23 4.90
CA ASN A 750 9.73 24.25 5.33
C ASN A 750 9.17 23.42 4.16
N ARG A 751 9.62 23.72 2.93
CA ARG A 751 9.35 22.97 1.70
C ARG A 751 10.64 22.87 0.91
N LEU A 752 10.97 21.67 0.44
CA LEU A 752 12.19 21.42 -0.31
C LEU A 752 11.88 20.61 -1.56
N TYR A 753 12.58 20.89 -2.65
CA TYR A 753 12.60 20.06 -3.85
C TYR A 753 13.94 19.34 -3.91
N THR A 754 14.05 18.19 -3.26
CA THR A 754 15.32 17.50 -3.00
C THR A 754 16.22 17.38 -4.22
N SER A 755 15.64 17.15 -5.41
CA SER A 755 16.40 17.06 -6.67
C SER A 755 16.91 18.40 -7.23
N ARG A 756 16.40 19.54 -6.77
CA ARG A 756 16.75 20.87 -7.27
C ARG A 756 17.20 21.85 -6.20
N THR A 757 16.87 21.60 -4.94
CA THR A 757 17.23 22.46 -3.80
C THR A 757 18.74 22.64 -3.72
N ARG A 758 19.16 23.90 -3.59
CA ARG A 758 20.54 24.33 -3.38
C ARG A 758 20.76 24.82 -1.95
N VAL A 759 19.83 25.62 -1.45
CA VAL A 759 19.87 26.31 -0.17
C VAL A 759 18.71 25.84 0.69
N SER A 760 19.00 25.37 1.90
CA SER A 760 18.04 24.90 2.89
C SER A 760 17.77 25.94 4.00
N ALA A 761 18.71 26.87 4.21
CA ALA A 761 18.53 28.01 5.10
C ALA A 761 19.17 29.26 4.51
N CYS A 762 18.57 30.41 4.73
CA CYS A 762 19.10 31.69 4.28
C CYS A 762 19.14 32.73 5.39
N TYR A 763 20.04 33.69 5.24
CA TYR A 763 20.21 34.83 6.14
C TYR A 763 19.96 36.14 5.39
N ALA A 764 18.96 36.90 5.80
CA ALA A 764 18.54 38.13 5.15
C ALA A 764 19.19 39.37 5.81
N HIS A 765 19.35 40.44 5.02
CA HIS A 765 19.89 41.72 5.54
C HIS A 765 18.92 42.36 6.55
N GLN A 766 17.63 42.14 6.44
CA GLN A 766 16.59 42.64 7.35
C GLN A 766 15.72 41.45 7.81
N PRO A 767 15.05 41.57 8.95
CA PRO A 767 14.12 40.55 9.40
C PRO A 767 12.98 40.36 8.40
N LEU A 768 12.67 39.09 8.04
CA LEU A 768 11.64 38.71 7.12
C LEU A 768 10.71 37.63 7.77
N LEU A 769 9.47 37.61 7.32
CA LEU A 769 8.57 36.47 7.45
C LEU A 769 8.67 35.61 6.19
N GLY A 770 8.18 34.38 6.28
CA GLY A 770 8.15 33.48 5.13
C GLY A 770 6.95 32.55 5.11
N TYR A 771 6.54 32.11 3.91
CA TYR A 771 5.51 31.08 3.72
C TYR A 771 6.12 29.72 3.45
N ALA A 772 7.01 29.61 2.47
CA ALA A 772 7.81 28.40 2.25
C ALA A 772 9.08 28.34 3.13
N TRP A 773 9.28 29.35 3.97
CA TRP A 773 10.42 29.56 4.83
C TRP A 773 9.94 29.90 6.24
N THR A 774 10.46 29.23 7.25
CA THR A 774 10.10 29.48 8.64
C THR A 774 11.18 30.31 9.32
N PRO A 775 10.82 31.46 9.91
CA PRO A 775 11.76 32.25 10.72
C PRO A 775 12.27 31.47 11.92
N VAL A 776 13.55 31.69 12.25
CA VAL A 776 14.23 31.10 13.39
C VAL A 776 14.88 32.21 14.20
N ILE A 777 14.56 32.32 15.47
CA ILE A 777 15.04 33.37 16.36
C ILE A 777 15.72 32.69 17.56
N PRO A 778 17.03 32.86 17.77
CA PRO A 778 17.70 32.36 18.96
C PRO A 778 17.05 32.91 20.25
N VAL A 779 16.89 32.06 21.25
CA VAL A 779 16.35 32.47 22.57
C VAL A 779 17.25 33.57 23.17
N ALA A 780 18.59 33.42 23.09
CA ALA A 780 19.55 34.47 23.37
C ALA A 780 19.98 35.14 22.06
N PRO A 781 19.66 36.43 21.85
CA PRO A 781 20.04 37.14 20.62
C PRO A 781 21.57 37.10 20.39
N ASP A 782 21.98 36.35 19.36
CA ASP A 782 23.37 36.25 18.94
C ASP A 782 23.47 36.18 17.40
N PRO A 783 23.85 37.27 16.74
CA PRO A 783 24.03 37.28 15.30
C PRO A 783 25.11 36.32 14.78
N ALA A 784 26.09 35.96 15.57
CA ALA A 784 27.09 34.96 15.20
C ALA A 784 26.46 33.56 15.18
N PHE A 785 25.62 33.25 16.16
CA PHE A 785 24.91 31.99 16.24
C PHE A 785 23.87 31.89 15.08
N GLU A 786 23.16 32.96 14.73
CA GLU A 786 22.26 32.96 13.56
C GLU A 786 23.00 32.59 12.27
N ARG A 787 24.20 33.19 12.03
CA ARG A 787 25.03 32.88 10.87
C ARG A 787 25.58 31.45 10.92
N ALA A 788 25.98 30.99 12.09
CA ALA A 788 26.41 29.61 12.29
C ALA A 788 25.31 28.61 11.97
N LEU A 789 24.04 28.85 12.39
CA LEU A 789 22.90 28.02 12.06
C LEU A 789 22.60 28.03 10.54
N CYS A 790 22.74 29.17 9.88
CA CYS A 790 22.58 29.23 8.42
C CYS A 790 23.63 28.37 7.71
N ALA A 791 24.90 28.44 8.13
CA ALA A 791 25.98 27.58 7.63
C ALA A 791 25.70 26.11 7.93
N TRP A 792 25.25 25.79 9.14
CA TRP A 792 24.95 24.45 9.59
C TRP A 792 23.91 23.76 8.69
N TRP A 793 22.72 24.34 8.52
CA TRP A 793 21.67 23.74 7.70
C TRP A 793 22.01 23.64 6.21
N ASN A 794 23.02 24.38 5.74
CA ASN A 794 23.56 24.24 4.39
C ASN A 794 24.79 23.33 4.29
N SER A 795 25.34 22.87 5.42
CA SER A 795 26.38 21.82 5.46
C SER A 795 25.78 20.43 5.24
N THR A 796 26.60 19.46 4.91
CA THR A 796 26.16 18.05 4.74
C THR A 796 25.50 17.47 6.00
N PRO A 797 26.04 17.61 7.22
CA PRO A 797 25.36 17.17 8.45
C PRO A 797 24.00 17.84 8.65
N GLY A 798 23.88 19.14 8.38
CA GLY A 798 22.62 19.86 8.46
C GLY A 798 21.59 19.38 7.44
N VAL A 799 22.02 19.15 6.18
CA VAL A 799 21.17 18.55 5.13
C VAL A 799 20.72 17.15 5.53
N LEU A 800 21.59 16.37 6.14
CA LEU A 800 21.28 15.02 6.62
C LEU A 800 20.18 15.04 7.70
N THR A 801 20.24 15.99 8.66
CA THR A 801 19.18 16.17 9.67
C THR A 801 17.86 16.61 9.03
N LEU A 802 17.88 17.44 8.00
CA LEU A 802 16.71 17.82 7.24
C LEU A 802 16.12 16.63 6.48
N LEU A 803 16.93 15.83 5.81
CA LEU A 803 16.48 14.61 5.13
C LEU A 803 15.85 13.61 6.10
N HIS A 804 16.38 13.51 7.30
CA HIS A 804 15.83 12.67 8.36
C HIS A 804 14.46 13.17 8.87
N ALA A 805 14.29 14.47 9.07
CA ALA A 805 13.05 15.04 9.63
C ALA A 805 11.91 15.23 8.61
N ARG A 806 12.16 14.95 7.32
CA ARG A 806 11.18 15.23 6.26
C ARG A 806 9.96 14.29 6.31
N ALA A 807 8.77 14.85 6.09
CA ALA A 807 7.60 14.09 5.68
C ALA A 807 7.54 14.04 4.14
N ARG A 808 7.72 12.86 3.54
CA ARG A 808 7.66 12.68 2.09
C ARG A 808 6.21 12.68 1.62
N ARG A 809 5.92 13.53 0.64
CA ARG A 809 4.64 13.61 -0.09
C ARG A 809 4.90 13.57 -1.59
N LEU A 810 3.88 13.24 -2.37
CA LEU A 810 4.00 13.14 -3.85
C LEU A 810 4.50 14.44 -4.50
N ALA A 811 4.07 15.60 -3.99
CA ALA A 811 4.44 16.89 -4.59
C ALA A 811 5.84 17.38 -4.18
N TYR A 812 6.12 17.37 -2.89
CA TYR A 812 7.40 17.81 -2.29
C TYR A 812 7.47 17.39 -0.81
N PRO A 813 8.67 17.18 -0.25
CA PRO A 813 8.86 17.05 1.19
C PRO A 813 8.38 18.29 1.93
N HIS A 814 7.70 18.07 3.03
CA HIS A 814 7.15 19.13 3.89
C HIS A 814 7.63 18.93 5.32
N TYR A 815 7.83 20.04 6.03
CA TYR A 815 8.21 20.05 7.44
C TYR A 815 7.12 20.73 8.27
N ALA A 816 6.54 19.99 9.20
CA ALA A 816 5.73 20.58 10.26
C ALA A 816 6.63 21.37 11.24
N LEU A 817 6.07 22.32 12.00
CA LEU A 817 6.86 23.08 12.98
C LEU A 817 7.58 22.19 13.98
N ASP A 818 6.93 21.13 14.46
CA ASP A 818 7.54 20.22 15.44
C ASP A 818 8.72 19.45 14.82
N SER A 819 8.64 19.12 13.52
CA SER A 819 9.79 18.54 12.79
C SER A 819 10.95 19.52 12.67
N LEU A 820 10.68 20.81 12.42
CA LEU A 820 11.71 21.84 12.37
C LEU A 820 12.32 22.12 13.75
N ARG A 821 11.51 22.10 14.82
CA ARG A 821 11.94 22.25 16.20
C ARG A 821 12.82 21.08 16.66
N ALA A 822 12.54 19.88 16.15
CA ALA A 822 13.32 18.67 16.48
C ALA A 822 14.64 18.56 15.69
N LEU A 823 14.91 19.44 14.70
CA LEU A 823 16.17 19.42 13.96
C LEU A 823 17.35 19.59 14.90
N LEU A 824 18.33 18.70 14.78
CA LEU A 824 19.55 18.80 15.58
C LEU A 824 20.44 19.91 15.04
N VAL A 825 20.87 20.81 15.94
CA VAL A 825 21.75 21.93 15.67
C VAL A 825 22.87 22.02 16.70
N PRO A 826 24.04 22.60 16.38
CA PRO A 826 25.12 22.79 17.34
C PRO A 826 24.68 23.61 18.56
N ASP A 827 24.92 23.07 19.77
CA ASP A 827 24.60 23.75 21.01
C ASP A 827 25.76 24.68 21.41
N PRO A 828 25.59 26.02 21.40
CA PRO A 828 26.67 26.96 21.69
C PRO A 828 27.17 26.87 23.15
N SER A 829 26.40 26.24 24.04
CA SER A 829 26.86 25.95 25.41
C SER A 829 27.85 24.78 25.51
N ARG A 830 27.89 23.93 24.45
CA ARG A 830 28.66 22.70 24.41
C ARG A 830 29.80 22.73 23.37
N VAL A 831 29.66 23.51 22.33
CA VAL A 831 30.60 23.60 21.21
C VAL A 831 30.87 25.05 20.82
N ASP A 832 32.08 25.32 20.36
CA ASP A 832 32.38 26.60 19.73
C ASP A 832 31.80 26.64 18.30
N VAL A 833 30.81 27.49 18.09
CA VAL A 833 30.13 27.70 16.79
C VAL A 833 30.85 28.73 15.91
N GLY A 834 31.92 29.35 16.38
CA GLY A 834 32.72 30.37 15.68
C GLY A 834 33.15 29.93 14.26
N PRO A 835 33.70 28.72 14.07
CA PRO A 835 34.11 28.24 12.75
C PRO A 835 32.97 28.24 11.72
N LEU A 836 31.72 27.93 12.15
CA LEU A 836 30.52 27.97 11.27
C LEU A 836 30.14 29.41 10.91
N ALA A 837 30.20 30.35 11.85
CA ALA A 837 29.93 31.76 11.58
C ALA A 837 30.99 32.38 10.63
N GLU A 838 32.26 32.05 10.83
CA GLU A 838 33.36 32.52 9.98
C GLU A 838 33.24 31.98 8.53
N VAL A 839 32.93 30.69 8.36
CA VAL A 839 32.76 30.12 7.01
C VAL A 839 31.53 30.71 6.33
N PHE A 840 30.45 31.00 7.09
CA PHE A 840 29.31 31.74 6.54
C PHE A 840 29.75 33.08 5.95
N ASP A 841 30.46 33.91 6.72
CA ASP A 841 30.91 35.25 6.29
C ASP A 841 31.78 35.17 5.03
N LYS A 842 32.58 34.09 4.87
CA LYS A 842 33.44 33.87 3.69
C LYS A 842 32.70 33.32 2.46
N THR A 843 31.54 32.71 2.64
CA THR A 843 30.88 31.92 1.59
C THR A 843 29.41 32.26 1.33
N CYS A 844 28.77 33.10 2.14
CA CYS A 844 27.33 33.40 2.04
C CYS A 844 26.86 33.91 0.67
N SER A 845 27.71 34.59 -0.07
CA SER A 845 27.45 35.09 -1.43
C SER A 845 27.86 34.11 -2.55
N ARG A 846 28.48 32.98 -2.20
CA ARG A 846 28.87 31.97 -3.20
C ARG A 846 27.71 31.04 -3.51
N ALA A 847 27.56 30.61 -4.76
CA ALA A 847 26.53 29.69 -5.18
C ALA A 847 26.76 28.29 -4.60
N LEU A 848 25.66 27.67 -4.14
CA LEU A 848 25.61 26.26 -3.78
C LEU A 848 25.08 25.45 -4.98
N GLN A 849 25.63 24.27 -5.17
CA GLN A 849 25.11 23.32 -6.16
C GLN A 849 23.85 22.60 -5.64
N PRO A 850 22.94 22.15 -6.53
CA PRO A 850 21.82 21.30 -6.14
C PRO A 850 22.28 20.05 -5.39
N TRP A 851 21.45 19.51 -4.50
CA TRP A 851 21.83 18.35 -3.70
C TRP A 851 22.32 17.14 -4.50
N PRO A 852 21.76 16.78 -5.68
CA PRO A 852 22.34 15.72 -6.52
C PRO A 852 23.76 15.95 -7.01
N GLN A 853 24.20 17.22 -6.99
CA GLN A 853 25.55 17.67 -7.41
C GLN A 853 26.36 18.23 -6.23
N MET A 854 25.92 17.99 -4.99
CA MET A 854 26.56 18.57 -3.80
C MET A 854 27.98 18.03 -3.57
N HIS A 855 28.32 16.88 -4.13
CA HIS A 855 29.64 16.28 -4.04
C HIS A 855 30.72 17.13 -4.74
N ASP A 856 30.37 17.87 -5.79
CA ASP A 856 31.27 18.74 -6.55
C ASP A 856 31.18 20.21 -6.12
N CYS A 857 30.63 20.51 -4.94
CA CYS A 857 30.41 21.87 -4.47
C CYS A 857 31.47 22.34 -3.47
N ASP A 858 32.42 23.17 -3.88
CA ASP A 858 33.48 23.74 -3.05
C ASP A 858 32.93 24.54 -1.86
N THR A 859 31.85 25.29 -2.09
CA THR A 859 31.17 26.05 -1.03
C THR A 859 30.68 25.13 0.06
N ARG A 860 30.05 24.01 -0.31
CA ARG A 860 29.55 23.02 0.67
C ARG A 860 30.71 22.29 1.34
N ALA A 861 31.77 21.97 0.61
CA ALA A 861 32.96 21.37 1.20
C ALA A 861 33.60 22.26 2.30
N ALA A 862 33.58 23.58 2.10
CA ALA A 862 34.05 24.53 3.12
C ALA A 862 33.14 24.55 4.34
N LEU A 863 31.81 24.52 4.16
CA LEU A 863 30.83 24.41 5.26
C LEU A 863 31.02 23.08 6.03
N ASP A 864 31.25 22.00 5.32
CA ASP A 864 31.47 20.66 5.89
C ASP A 864 32.75 20.60 6.72
N TYR A 865 33.82 21.27 6.27
CA TYR A 865 35.06 21.36 7.04
C TYR A 865 34.84 22.09 8.37
N ALA A 866 34.11 23.22 8.36
CA ALA A 866 33.76 23.92 9.59
C ALA A 866 32.85 23.07 10.50
N ALA A 867 31.86 22.35 9.93
CA ALA A 867 31.02 21.44 10.69
C ALA A 867 31.83 20.30 11.33
N ALA A 868 32.82 19.73 10.59
CA ALA A 868 33.72 18.71 11.11
C ALA A 868 34.52 19.19 12.33
N GLN A 869 34.99 20.43 12.28
CA GLN A 869 35.71 21.05 13.42
C GLN A 869 34.80 21.20 14.66
N VAL A 870 33.59 21.74 14.47
CA VAL A 870 32.59 21.93 15.52
C VAL A 870 32.17 20.58 16.15
N LEU A 871 31.91 19.59 15.31
CA LEU A 871 31.48 18.26 15.75
C LEU A 871 32.63 17.36 16.18
N ARG A 872 33.89 17.73 15.91
CA ARG A 872 35.08 16.88 16.09
C ARG A 872 34.92 15.50 15.44
N ILE A 873 34.41 15.49 14.20
CA ILE A 873 34.25 14.31 13.35
C ILE A 873 35.30 14.39 12.25
N ASP A 874 35.77 13.25 11.75
CA ASP A 874 36.64 13.23 10.56
C ASP A 874 35.94 13.87 9.36
N SER A 875 36.55 14.85 8.76
CA SER A 875 36.06 15.54 7.58
C SER A 875 35.86 14.60 6.37
N ARG A 876 36.61 13.49 6.33
CA ARG A 876 36.46 12.43 5.30
C ARG A 876 35.12 11.71 5.45
N ALA A 877 34.65 11.47 6.68
CA ALA A 877 33.35 10.86 6.93
C ALA A 877 32.21 11.77 6.39
N ILE A 878 32.31 13.08 6.66
CA ILE A 878 31.31 14.03 6.13
C ILE A 878 31.37 14.12 4.60
N ALA A 879 32.56 14.02 3.99
CA ALA A 879 32.71 13.97 2.54
C ALA A 879 32.09 12.69 1.94
N ASP A 880 32.20 11.53 2.60
CA ASP A 880 31.53 10.31 2.20
C ASP A 880 30.00 10.45 2.32
N TRP A 881 29.49 11.02 3.40
CA TRP A 881 28.04 11.30 3.54
C TRP A 881 27.54 12.20 2.42
N ARG A 882 28.30 13.24 2.06
CA ARG A 882 27.96 14.14 0.95
C ARG A 882 27.85 13.42 -0.38
N GLN A 883 28.78 12.50 -0.67
CA GLN A 883 28.76 11.67 -1.87
C GLN A 883 27.52 10.77 -1.90
N ARG A 884 27.19 10.15 -0.77
CA ARG A 884 26.04 9.23 -0.65
C ARG A 884 24.70 9.96 -0.75
N ILE A 885 24.56 11.13 -0.11
CA ILE A 885 23.35 11.96 -0.24
C ILE A 885 23.11 12.32 -1.71
N ALA A 886 24.17 12.66 -2.46
CA ALA A 886 24.05 12.99 -3.87
C ALA A 886 23.57 11.82 -4.73
N CYS A 887 23.70 10.57 -4.27
CA CYS A 887 23.27 9.35 -4.94
C CYS A 887 21.91 8.81 -4.44
N GLU A 888 21.35 9.35 -3.35
CA GLU A 888 20.05 8.92 -2.81
C GLU A 888 18.94 9.04 -3.86
N PRO A 889 18.13 7.98 -4.14
CA PRO A 889 17.06 8.03 -5.14
C PRO A 889 16.09 9.17 -4.91
N THR A 890 15.78 9.44 -3.63
CA THR A 890 14.88 10.52 -3.23
C THR A 890 15.48 11.92 -3.36
N VAL A 891 16.77 12.02 -3.55
CA VAL A 891 17.51 13.27 -3.82
C VAL A 891 17.72 13.43 -5.33
N THR A 892 18.14 12.38 -6.02
CA THR A 892 18.36 12.42 -7.47
C THR A 892 17.07 12.54 -8.27
N GLY A 893 15.94 12.06 -7.72
CA GLY A 893 14.70 11.88 -8.46
C GLY A 893 14.76 10.76 -9.51
N LYS A 894 15.76 9.86 -9.40
CA LYS A 894 15.97 8.70 -10.27
C LYS A 894 16.07 7.45 -9.41
N SER A 895 15.57 6.33 -9.92
CA SER A 895 15.81 5.03 -9.28
C SER A 895 17.31 4.77 -9.18
N ALA A 896 17.73 4.10 -8.10
CA ALA A 896 19.13 3.71 -7.98
C ALA A 896 19.48 2.80 -9.16
N GLN A 897 20.55 3.12 -9.87
CA GLN A 897 21.16 2.21 -10.83
C GLN A 897 22.05 1.26 -10.04
N ALA A 898 21.94 -0.04 -10.32
CA ALA A 898 22.76 -1.09 -9.73
C ALA A 898 24.25 -0.89 -10.01
#